data_f82267cb30787e7dfc501bca6f442d04
#
_entry.id   f82267cb30787e7dfc501bca6f442d04
#
_cell.length_a   1.000
_cell.length_b   1.000
_cell.length_c   1.000
_cell.angle_alpha   90.00
_cell.angle_beta   90.00
_cell.angle_gamma   90.00
#
_symmetry.space_group_name_H-M   'P 1'
#
loop_
_entity.id
_entity.type
_entity.pdbx_description
1 polymer ?
#
loop_
_entity_poly.entity_id
_entity_poly.type
_entity_poly.pdbx_seq_one_letter_code
_entity_poly.pdbx_strand_id
1 'polypeptide(L)'
;MKEKELRLALVLFGGVSLAVYQHGINRELLNLARASRAYHRVEGPAAKQAPGHAYPAGAGADAWTAEVYFDLLKRLGRTVDLRVLVDVISGASAGAINGIALARALAHDLSLAPVTRLWLERADMQRLIAPEARAGRWDKWYFRPLLRPLLAWARREGMLEAQPDPETLERALAFVRSRWFSPPLDGTRLSAELLDGLLAMETGSVAAGSLLPSGTCLSLAVTVTDFRGIERALFTHDPPLLREREHRHLLRFACEHRKTGELDSDFGLDNAPSLAFAARASASYPGAFPPARLAEMDALLAARGLAWSTREHFLARNFAHYRASGMDPAEVVLLDGSVLDNKPIMAAVGYIRTHRAFREVDRRLIFIDPHAEVRGGREADAGAGAGEPGWFEVLRSALSDLPRHQPIQQELAEISRYNRQIRRLKLAIVHSRPEVEALVERATGGALWRPFTVAELRHWRLTSTNALGAMPLVYNAWWRTLVLEAVDFLAGLLGALCGCPRESPGARWLQQVVEAWAAHGGILRETYQVADDVREDADMPAFARVVIRFGIEYKRRRINFVLHELNTLYHALPAADACTTDPAILDAVKTRIHECLDALAIYDDCAFVDARAVEAARALLQSAANAPNLLPEAGAAAFAAGNAAALDALVDRLGDACRIAEANANMDAVLVSEAVQAIEPHCRRQLLTAYLGYFYWDVILRPALGALALGSGPLEEVLIDRISPHDATLLVTAGGGGAVLAGTAFAGFGGFLSSAARENDYLWGRLHAAERLIGLVAGAVSGPGAPDEAELRAFRKRAFEAILDEEAARLQAVPALLARLRAAVAAL
;
A
#
# COMPACT_ATOMS: atom_id res chain seq x y z
N MET A 1 -16.32 20.12 -12.69
CA MET A 1 -16.36 18.66 -13.00
C MET A 1 -15.84 17.94 -11.79
N LYS A 2 -16.45 16.83 -11.39
CA LYS A 2 -16.01 16.05 -10.23
C LYS A 2 -14.63 15.43 -10.49
N GLU A 3 -13.66 15.70 -9.63
CA GLU A 3 -12.35 15.06 -9.66
C GLU A 3 -12.32 13.87 -8.71
N LYS A 4 -11.80 12.73 -9.20
CA LYS A 4 -11.70 11.49 -8.45
C LYS A 4 -10.36 10.81 -8.68
N GLU A 5 -9.79 10.21 -7.65
CA GLU A 5 -8.62 9.36 -7.75
C GLU A 5 -9.00 7.89 -7.61
N LEU A 6 -8.66 7.09 -8.61
CA LEU A 6 -8.67 5.64 -8.50
C LEU A 6 -7.28 5.20 -8.03
N ARG A 7 -7.18 4.83 -6.76
CA ARG A 7 -5.94 4.41 -6.12
C ARG A 7 -5.88 2.90 -6.01
N LEU A 8 -4.86 2.33 -6.62
CA LEU A 8 -4.66 0.90 -6.72
C LEU A 8 -3.57 0.47 -5.74
N ALA A 9 -3.96 -0.40 -4.81
CA ALA A 9 -3.03 -1.14 -3.97
C ALA A 9 -2.89 -2.56 -4.55
N LEU A 10 -1.69 -2.93 -4.96
CA LEU A 10 -1.41 -4.20 -5.62
C LEU A 10 -0.84 -5.21 -4.63
N VAL A 11 -1.37 -6.43 -4.67
CA VAL A 11 -0.84 -7.58 -3.94
C VAL A 11 -0.46 -8.67 -4.95
N LEU A 12 0.83 -8.90 -5.11
CA LEU A 12 1.39 -9.83 -6.08
C LEU A 12 1.76 -11.13 -5.36
N PHE A 13 0.97 -12.18 -5.58
CA PHE A 13 1.20 -13.47 -4.93
C PHE A 13 2.43 -14.18 -5.50
N GLY A 14 3.11 -14.98 -4.69
CA GLY A 14 4.19 -15.82 -5.19
C GLY A 14 3.66 -16.89 -6.14
N GLY A 15 4.34 -17.11 -7.24
CA GLY A 15 3.84 -18.00 -8.31
C GLY A 15 4.91 -18.71 -9.14
N VAL A 16 6.14 -18.74 -8.68
CA VAL A 16 7.28 -19.39 -9.39
C VAL A 16 7.37 -18.90 -10.85
N SER A 17 7.21 -19.77 -11.86
CA SER A 17 7.31 -19.38 -13.27
C SER A 17 6.11 -18.57 -13.79
N LEU A 18 5.00 -18.57 -13.07
CA LEU A 18 3.85 -17.69 -13.36
C LEU A 18 4.14 -16.20 -13.06
N ALA A 19 5.34 -15.88 -12.55
CA ALA A 19 5.91 -14.54 -12.60
C ALA A 19 5.78 -13.87 -13.96
N VAL A 20 5.87 -14.65 -15.04
CA VAL A 20 5.79 -14.16 -16.42
C VAL A 20 4.37 -13.65 -16.74
N TYR A 21 3.35 -14.33 -16.26
CA TYR A 21 1.95 -13.87 -16.33
C TYR A 21 1.75 -12.55 -15.57
N GLN A 22 2.26 -12.47 -14.32
CA GLN A 22 2.20 -11.24 -13.53
C GLN A 22 2.95 -10.08 -14.21
N HIS A 23 4.06 -10.38 -14.88
CA HIS A 23 4.81 -9.37 -15.63
C HIS A 23 3.98 -8.79 -16.79
N GLY A 24 3.22 -9.62 -17.50
CA GLY A 24 2.25 -9.17 -18.51
C GLY A 24 1.24 -8.18 -17.92
N ILE A 25 0.72 -8.46 -16.72
CA ILE A 25 -0.20 -7.57 -16.00
C ILE A 25 0.49 -6.24 -15.64
N ASN A 26 1.71 -6.29 -15.14
CA ASN A 26 2.47 -5.10 -14.77
C ASN A 26 2.72 -4.15 -15.94
N ARG A 27 2.90 -4.69 -17.16
CA ARG A 27 3.02 -3.88 -18.35
C ARG A 27 1.76 -3.05 -18.62
N GLU A 28 0.59 -3.66 -18.48
CA GLU A 28 -0.68 -2.96 -18.67
C GLU A 28 -0.96 -1.94 -17.54
N LEU A 29 -0.58 -2.25 -16.30
CA LEU A 29 -0.64 -1.30 -15.18
C LEU A 29 0.25 -0.07 -15.41
N LEU A 30 1.47 -0.28 -15.93
CA LEU A 30 2.37 0.82 -16.29
C LEU A 30 1.80 1.66 -17.43
N ASN A 31 1.23 1.03 -18.47
CA ASN A 31 0.59 1.73 -19.57
C ASN A 31 -0.61 2.56 -19.13
N LEU A 32 -1.42 2.03 -18.21
CA LEU A 32 -2.54 2.76 -17.61
C LEU A 32 -2.05 3.97 -16.78
N ALA A 33 -0.98 3.82 -15.99
CA ALA A 33 -0.39 4.91 -15.23
C ALA A 33 0.16 6.01 -16.15
N ARG A 34 0.83 5.63 -17.25
CA ARG A 34 1.31 6.55 -18.28
C ARG A 34 0.18 7.29 -18.98
N ALA A 35 -0.89 6.58 -19.32
CA ALA A 35 -2.10 7.17 -19.89
C ALA A 35 -2.73 8.19 -18.95
N SER A 36 -2.85 7.84 -17.66
CA SER A 36 -3.37 8.74 -16.63
C SER A 36 -2.51 10.00 -16.49
N ARG A 37 -1.18 9.86 -16.43
CA ARG A 37 -0.27 11.01 -16.39
C ARG A 37 -0.39 11.88 -17.64
N ALA A 38 -0.41 11.27 -18.84
CA ALA A 38 -0.54 12.00 -20.09
C ALA A 38 -1.85 12.77 -20.16
N TYR A 39 -2.96 12.18 -19.73
CA TYR A 39 -4.27 12.81 -19.68
C TYR A 39 -4.30 14.02 -18.75
N HIS A 40 -3.55 14.00 -17.64
CA HIS A 40 -3.49 15.09 -16.66
C HIS A 40 -2.34 16.07 -16.87
N ARG A 41 -1.67 16.06 -18.04
CA ARG A 41 -0.64 17.07 -18.39
C ARG A 41 -1.22 18.45 -18.65
N VAL A 42 -2.49 18.53 -19.02
CA VAL A 42 -3.22 19.78 -19.23
C VAL A 42 -4.22 19.98 -18.10
N GLU A 43 -4.39 21.21 -17.70
CA GLU A 43 -5.32 21.59 -16.64
C GLU A 43 -6.65 22.04 -17.21
N GLY A 44 -7.70 21.78 -16.43
CA GLY A 44 -9.07 22.21 -16.75
C GLY A 44 -9.82 21.28 -17.71
N PRO A 45 -11.13 21.14 -17.49
CA PRO A 45 -11.97 20.20 -18.24
C PRO A 45 -12.01 20.47 -19.74
N ALA A 46 -12.08 21.74 -20.14
CA ALA A 46 -12.15 22.13 -21.57
C ALA A 46 -10.88 21.73 -22.32
N ALA A 47 -9.70 21.97 -21.74
CA ALA A 47 -8.41 21.60 -22.32
C ALA A 47 -8.25 20.08 -22.44
N LYS A 48 -8.67 19.33 -21.42
CA LYS A 48 -8.62 17.86 -21.43
C LYS A 48 -9.55 17.24 -22.49
N GLN A 49 -10.67 17.88 -22.81
CA GLN A 49 -11.63 17.42 -23.83
C GLN A 49 -11.32 17.97 -25.24
N ALA A 50 -10.35 18.88 -25.38
CA ALA A 50 -10.00 19.44 -26.68
C ALA A 50 -9.59 18.35 -27.70
N PRO A 51 -9.95 18.50 -28.98
CA PRO A 51 -9.57 17.52 -30.03
C PRO A 51 -8.08 17.32 -30.16
N GLY A 52 -7.27 18.38 -29.91
CA GLY A 52 -5.80 18.32 -29.95
C GLY A 52 -5.16 17.65 -28.74
N HIS A 53 -5.89 17.37 -27.66
CA HIS A 53 -5.38 16.63 -26.53
C HIS A 53 -5.48 15.13 -26.80
N ALA A 54 -4.35 14.55 -27.20
CA ALA A 54 -4.19 13.15 -27.54
C ALA A 54 -2.97 12.56 -26.82
N TYR A 55 -2.89 11.24 -26.76
CA TYR A 55 -1.70 10.59 -26.24
C TYR A 55 -0.48 10.96 -27.10
N PRO A 56 0.69 11.29 -26.52
CA PRO A 56 1.84 11.77 -27.27
C PRO A 56 2.32 10.74 -28.29
N ALA A 57 2.38 11.12 -29.57
CA ALA A 57 2.94 10.29 -30.63
C ALA A 57 4.43 10.02 -30.35
N GLY A 58 4.85 8.75 -30.49
CA GLY A 58 6.25 8.36 -30.29
C GLY A 58 6.68 8.16 -28.83
N ALA A 59 5.74 8.00 -27.92
CA ALA A 59 6.00 7.74 -26.49
C ALA A 59 6.62 6.37 -26.19
N GLY A 60 7.35 5.77 -27.13
CA GLY A 60 8.10 4.52 -26.99
C GLY A 60 7.40 3.32 -27.62
N ALA A 61 8.22 2.35 -28.03
CA ALA A 61 7.76 1.12 -28.70
C ALA A 61 6.87 0.21 -27.82
N ASP A 62 6.77 0.49 -26.53
CA ASP A 62 6.11 -0.36 -25.53
C ASP A 62 4.79 0.26 -24.97
N ALA A 63 4.21 1.26 -25.63
CA ALA A 63 3.09 2.03 -25.08
C ALA A 63 1.79 1.98 -25.91
N TRP A 64 1.60 0.98 -26.75
CA TRP A 64 0.46 0.89 -27.67
C TRP A 64 -0.91 0.88 -26.97
N THR A 65 -1.02 0.18 -25.85
CA THR A 65 -2.27 0.17 -25.06
C THR A 65 -2.47 1.43 -24.23
N ALA A 66 -1.43 2.23 -24.01
CA ALA A 66 -1.55 3.48 -23.25
C ALA A 66 -2.44 4.49 -23.99
N GLU A 67 -2.45 4.52 -25.32
CA GLU A 67 -3.37 5.32 -26.10
C GLU A 67 -4.84 4.92 -25.87
N VAL A 68 -5.11 3.61 -25.81
CA VAL A 68 -6.47 3.12 -25.54
C VAL A 68 -6.95 3.51 -24.15
N TYR A 69 -6.08 3.39 -23.14
CA TYR A 69 -6.39 3.84 -21.78
C TYR A 69 -6.56 5.36 -21.70
N PHE A 70 -5.77 6.13 -22.44
CA PHE A 70 -5.92 7.57 -22.53
C PHE A 70 -7.29 7.95 -23.11
N ASP A 71 -7.72 7.32 -24.19
CA ASP A 71 -9.03 7.54 -24.82
C ASP A 71 -10.16 7.17 -23.85
N LEU A 72 -10.02 6.07 -23.10
CA LEU A 72 -10.97 5.69 -22.06
C LEU A 72 -11.08 6.75 -20.98
N LEU A 73 -9.95 7.24 -20.45
CA LEU A 73 -9.94 8.32 -19.45
C LEU A 73 -10.55 9.61 -20.00
N LYS A 74 -10.27 9.95 -21.27
CA LYS A 74 -10.86 11.10 -21.95
C LYS A 74 -12.37 10.93 -22.12
N ARG A 75 -12.85 9.73 -22.44
CA ARG A 75 -14.29 9.42 -22.50
C ARG A 75 -14.96 9.56 -21.14
N LEU A 76 -14.36 9.02 -20.08
CA LEU A 76 -14.85 9.15 -18.70
C LEU A 76 -14.79 10.59 -18.20
N GLY A 77 -13.78 11.34 -18.65
CA GLY A 77 -13.57 12.74 -18.34
C GLY A 77 -14.65 13.70 -18.85
N ARG A 78 -15.67 13.20 -19.55
CA ARG A 78 -16.89 13.98 -19.83
C ARG A 78 -17.80 14.09 -18.60
N THR A 79 -17.66 13.17 -17.65
CA THR A 79 -18.48 13.08 -16.44
C THR A 79 -17.65 13.24 -15.18
N VAL A 80 -16.53 12.54 -15.08
CA VAL A 80 -15.65 12.52 -13.92
C VAL A 80 -14.20 12.63 -14.38
N ASP A 81 -13.47 13.60 -13.87
CA ASP A 81 -12.03 13.73 -14.10
C ASP A 81 -11.31 12.69 -13.23
N LEU A 82 -11.06 11.53 -13.84
CA LEU A 82 -10.51 10.35 -13.14
C LEU A 82 -9.00 10.27 -13.28
N ARG A 83 -8.28 10.36 -12.17
CA ARG A 83 -6.86 10.09 -12.09
C ARG A 83 -6.63 8.68 -11.57
N VAL A 84 -5.84 7.88 -12.29
CA VAL A 84 -5.48 6.53 -11.87
C VAL A 84 -4.03 6.52 -11.44
N LEU A 85 -3.76 5.97 -10.27
CA LEU A 85 -2.40 5.80 -9.73
C LEU A 85 -2.28 4.52 -8.92
N VAL A 86 -1.09 3.95 -8.93
CA VAL A 86 -0.68 2.85 -8.05
C VAL A 86 0.18 3.46 -6.95
N ASP A 87 -0.25 3.34 -5.70
CA ASP A 87 0.44 3.93 -4.55
C ASP A 87 0.92 2.91 -3.52
N VAL A 88 0.44 1.67 -3.60
CA VAL A 88 0.87 0.57 -2.72
C VAL A 88 1.15 -0.67 -3.55
N ILE A 89 2.28 -1.30 -3.29
CA ILE A 89 2.63 -2.60 -3.87
C ILE A 89 3.12 -3.50 -2.74
N SER A 90 2.63 -4.71 -2.67
CA SER A 90 3.18 -5.76 -1.81
C SER A 90 3.39 -7.03 -2.61
N GLY A 91 4.47 -7.75 -2.36
CA GLY A 91 4.78 -8.93 -3.14
C GLY A 91 5.61 -9.96 -2.40
N ALA A 92 5.42 -11.23 -2.79
CA ALA A 92 6.14 -12.39 -2.30
C ALA A 92 6.81 -13.11 -3.48
N SER A 93 8.05 -13.59 -3.30
CA SER A 93 8.73 -14.42 -4.30
C SER A 93 8.75 -13.77 -5.70
N ALA A 94 8.22 -14.46 -6.70
CA ALA A 94 8.03 -13.94 -8.06
C ALA A 94 7.26 -12.61 -8.11
N GLY A 95 6.26 -12.46 -7.22
CA GLY A 95 5.49 -11.22 -7.07
C GLY A 95 6.36 -10.07 -6.54
N ALA A 96 7.35 -10.34 -5.71
CA ALA A 96 8.29 -9.34 -5.22
C ALA A 96 9.19 -8.80 -6.35
N ILE A 97 9.73 -9.69 -7.21
CA ILE A 97 10.53 -9.27 -8.37
C ILE A 97 9.72 -8.34 -9.27
N ASN A 98 8.50 -8.74 -9.59
CA ASN A 98 7.59 -7.97 -10.43
C ASN A 98 7.14 -6.66 -9.76
N GLY A 99 6.89 -6.68 -8.46
CA GLY A 99 6.53 -5.50 -7.67
C GLY A 99 7.66 -4.47 -7.62
N ILE A 100 8.90 -4.89 -7.42
CA ILE A 100 10.09 -4.04 -7.45
C ILE A 100 10.26 -3.38 -8.82
N ALA A 101 10.16 -4.16 -9.89
CA ALA A 101 10.30 -3.65 -11.25
C ALA A 101 9.20 -2.63 -11.58
N LEU A 102 7.95 -2.91 -11.22
CA LEU A 102 6.83 -1.99 -11.42
C LEU A 102 6.99 -0.72 -10.58
N ALA A 103 7.34 -0.84 -9.29
CA ALA A 103 7.53 0.29 -8.41
C ALA A 103 8.62 1.24 -8.95
N ARG A 104 9.73 0.69 -9.41
CA ARG A 104 10.80 1.45 -10.03
C ARG A 104 10.36 2.14 -11.32
N ALA A 105 9.60 1.43 -12.17
CA ALA A 105 9.05 2.00 -13.41
C ALA A 105 8.06 3.14 -13.13
N LEU A 106 7.22 3.02 -12.10
CA LEU A 106 6.28 4.07 -11.70
C LEU A 106 6.98 5.28 -11.08
N ALA A 107 7.98 5.05 -10.23
CA ALA A 107 8.71 6.12 -9.54
C ALA A 107 9.53 6.99 -10.50
N HIS A 108 10.09 6.43 -11.58
CA HIS A 108 11.03 7.11 -12.47
C HIS A 108 10.65 7.08 -13.95
N ASP A 109 9.41 6.66 -14.30
CA ASP A 109 8.92 6.48 -15.70
C ASP A 109 9.87 5.65 -16.57
N LEU A 110 10.31 4.51 -16.04
CA LEU A 110 11.23 3.61 -16.73
C LEU A 110 10.50 2.57 -17.57
N SER A 111 11.19 2.01 -18.57
CA SER A 111 10.67 0.92 -19.38
C SER A 111 10.78 -0.43 -18.68
N LEU A 112 9.73 -1.25 -18.76
CA LEU A 112 9.76 -2.66 -18.34
C LEU A 112 10.33 -3.62 -19.41
N ALA A 113 10.72 -3.12 -20.58
CA ALA A 113 11.25 -3.96 -21.67
C ALA A 113 12.49 -4.80 -21.28
N PRO A 114 13.46 -4.28 -20.48
CA PRO A 114 14.56 -5.10 -19.99
C PRO A 114 14.11 -6.25 -19.10
N VAL A 115 13.12 -6.03 -18.25
CA VAL A 115 12.54 -7.07 -17.39
C VAL A 115 11.72 -8.07 -18.21
N THR A 116 11.05 -7.62 -19.28
CA THR A 116 10.41 -8.52 -20.26
C THR A 116 11.42 -9.48 -20.89
N ARG A 117 12.59 -8.95 -21.30
CA ARG A 117 13.67 -9.81 -21.84
C ARG A 117 14.23 -10.76 -20.78
N LEU A 118 14.36 -10.30 -19.52
CA LEU A 118 14.75 -11.17 -18.41
C LEU A 118 13.82 -12.37 -18.31
N TRP A 119 12.51 -12.14 -18.29
CA TRP A 119 11.51 -13.21 -18.15
C TRP A 119 11.41 -14.11 -19.37
N LEU A 120 11.39 -13.56 -20.58
CA LEU A 120 11.18 -14.37 -21.80
C LEU A 120 12.44 -15.12 -22.23
N GLU A 121 13.65 -14.51 -22.09
CA GLU A 121 14.87 -15.03 -22.67
C GLU A 121 15.85 -15.62 -21.64
N ARG A 122 15.89 -15.07 -20.40
CA ARG A 122 16.91 -15.41 -19.40
C ARG A 122 16.40 -16.26 -18.24
N ALA A 123 15.11 -16.26 -17.96
CA ALA A 123 14.49 -17.09 -16.93
C ALA A 123 14.38 -18.57 -17.41
N ASP A 124 15.54 -19.17 -17.69
CA ASP A 124 15.70 -20.51 -18.22
C ASP A 124 16.44 -21.39 -17.21
N MET A 125 15.88 -22.56 -16.92
CA MET A 125 16.42 -23.51 -15.95
C MET A 125 17.88 -23.88 -16.25
N GLN A 126 18.25 -24.07 -17.51
CA GLN A 126 19.63 -24.44 -17.87
C GLN A 126 20.63 -23.35 -17.55
N ARG A 127 20.22 -22.09 -17.63
CA ARG A 127 21.07 -20.95 -17.29
C ARG A 127 21.26 -20.80 -15.79
N LEU A 128 20.20 -21.11 -15.02
CA LEU A 128 20.21 -20.94 -13.56
C LEU A 128 20.85 -22.11 -12.81
N ILE A 129 21.04 -23.30 -13.44
CA ILE A 129 21.73 -24.42 -12.80
C ILE A 129 23.17 -24.04 -12.48
N ALA A 130 23.54 -24.20 -11.19
CA ALA A 130 24.90 -23.95 -10.70
C ALA A 130 25.91 -24.84 -11.45
N PRO A 131 27.10 -24.32 -11.83
CA PRO A 131 28.13 -25.10 -12.55
C PRO A 131 28.47 -26.42 -11.84
N GLU A 132 28.57 -26.39 -10.51
CA GLU A 132 28.89 -27.55 -9.67
C GLU A 132 27.75 -28.59 -9.60
N ALA A 133 26.51 -28.13 -9.83
CA ALA A 133 25.32 -28.99 -9.84
C ALA A 133 25.06 -29.64 -11.21
N ARG A 134 25.72 -29.15 -12.29
CA ARG A 134 25.56 -29.71 -13.63
C ARG A 134 26.00 -31.15 -13.66
N ALA A 135 25.10 -32.03 -14.12
CA ALA A 135 25.40 -33.42 -14.28
C ALA A 135 26.35 -33.63 -15.46
N GLY A 136 27.46 -34.32 -15.27
CA GLY A 136 28.34 -34.80 -16.34
C GLY A 136 27.60 -35.78 -17.25
N ARG A 137 28.21 -36.06 -18.45
CA ARG A 137 27.58 -36.92 -19.45
C ARG A 137 27.23 -38.33 -18.94
N TRP A 138 27.91 -38.80 -17.91
CA TRP A 138 27.79 -40.12 -17.30
C TRP A 138 27.08 -40.06 -15.90
N ASP A 139 26.83 -38.90 -15.36
CA ASP A 139 26.14 -38.78 -14.06
C ASP A 139 24.70 -39.24 -14.20
N LYS A 140 24.29 -40.18 -13.32
CA LYS A 140 22.91 -40.72 -13.30
C LYS A 140 22.35 -41.15 -14.65
N TRP A 141 23.20 -41.68 -15.55
CA TRP A 141 22.80 -42.18 -16.88
C TRP A 141 21.66 -43.21 -16.84
N TYR A 142 21.55 -43.93 -15.72
CA TYR A 142 20.50 -44.93 -15.46
C TYR A 142 19.11 -44.29 -15.26
N PHE A 143 19.01 -42.96 -15.08
CA PHE A 143 17.70 -42.29 -15.06
C PHE A 143 17.08 -42.08 -16.46
N ARG A 144 17.86 -42.11 -17.51
CA ARG A 144 17.33 -41.95 -18.89
C ARG A 144 16.22 -42.95 -19.25
N PRO A 145 16.38 -44.28 -19.02
CA PRO A 145 15.30 -45.23 -19.32
C PRO A 145 14.11 -45.11 -18.34
N LEU A 146 14.31 -44.63 -17.13
CA LEU A 146 13.25 -44.45 -16.11
C LEU A 146 12.41 -43.20 -16.34
N LEU A 147 12.84 -42.29 -17.17
CA LEU A 147 12.15 -41.02 -17.42
C LEU A 147 10.83 -41.24 -18.18
N ARG A 148 10.78 -42.11 -19.17
CA ARG A 148 9.56 -42.43 -19.93
C ARG A 148 8.46 -43.04 -19.05
N PRO A 149 8.74 -44.03 -18.19
CA PRO A 149 7.75 -44.53 -17.25
C PRO A 149 7.41 -43.51 -16.17
N LEU A 150 8.35 -42.67 -15.70
CA LEU A 150 8.08 -41.59 -14.73
C LEU A 150 7.15 -40.51 -15.30
N LEU A 151 7.35 -40.14 -16.57
CA LEU A 151 6.46 -39.21 -17.28
C LEU A 151 5.09 -39.83 -17.58
N ALA A 152 5.05 -41.11 -17.89
CA ALA A 152 3.80 -41.85 -18.06
C ALA A 152 3.04 -41.96 -16.70
N TRP A 153 3.75 -42.16 -15.63
CA TRP A 153 3.20 -42.13 -14.27
C TRP A 153 2.71 -40.73 -13.89
N ALA A 154 3.53 -39.68 -14.10
CA ALA A 154 3.15 -38.29 -13.84
C ALA A 154 1.92 -37.84 -14.66
N ARG A 155 1.71 -38.40 -15.85
CA ARG A 155 0.47 -38.23 -16.63
C ARG A 155 -0.73 -38.94 -16.00
N ARG A 156 -0.54 -40.16 -15.52
CA ARG A 156 -1.62 -40.90 -14.84
C ARG A 156 -2.09 -40.20 -13.57
N GLU A 157 -1.18 -39.58 -12.86
CA GLU A 157 -1.43 -38.81 -11.65
C GLU A 157 -1.91 -37.36 -11.92
N GLY A 158 -2.22 -37.00 -13.20
CA GLY A 158 -2.70 -35.65 -13.54
C GLY A 158 -1.68 -34.53 -13.37
N MET A 159 -0.39 -34.85 -13.14
CA MET A 159 0.68 -33.86 -13.00
C MET A 159 1.13 -33.24 -14.33
N LEU A 160 0.72 -33.82 -15.45
CA LEU A 160 1.07 -33.40 -16.82
C LEU A 160 -0.16 -33.47 -17.71
N GLU A 161 -0.73 -32.33 -18.06
CA GLU A 161 -1.92 -32.22 -18.92
C GLU A 161 -1.63 -32.35 -20.42
N ALA A 162 -0.40 -32.08 -20.85
CA ALA A 162 0.00 -32.15 -22.27
C ALA A 162 1.24 -32.99 -22.48
N GLN A 163 1.50 -33.41 -23.75
CA GLN A 163 2.80 -33.98 -24.10
C GLN A 163 3.85 -32.90 -24.02
N PRO A 164 4.90 -33.04 -23.16
CA PRO A 164 5.95 -32.05 -23.05
C PRO A 164 6.71 -32.06 -24.39
N ASP A 165 7.00 -30.86 -24.89
CA ASP A 165 7.85 -30.70 -26.06
C ASP A 165 9.29 -31.23 -25.79
N PRO A 166 10.08 -31.48 -26.81
CA PRO A 166 11.46 -31.99 -26.64
C PRO A 166 12.33 -31.07 -25.77
N GLU A 167 12.13 -29.77 -25.85
CA GLU A 167 12.84 -28.75 -25.09
C GLU A 167 12.56 -28.87 -23.59
N THR A 168 11.29 -28.95 -23.23
CA THR A 168 10.81 -29.15 -21.83
C THR A 168 11.37 -30.45 -21.25
N LEU A 169 11.36 -31.53 -22.04
CA LEU A 169 11.85 -32.81 -21.60
C LEU A 169 13.37 -32.79 -21.33
N GLU A 170 14.17 -32.17 -22.21
CA GLU A 170 15.62 -32.05 -22.03
C GLU A 170 15.96 -31.21 -20.77
N ARG A 171 15.28 -30.12 -20.54
CA ARG A 171 15.49 -29.25 -19.39
C ARG A 171 15.05 -29.91 -18.07
N ALA A 172 13.93 -30.58 -18.06
CA ALA A 172 13.48 -31.37 -16.93
C ALA A 172 14.49 -32.48 -16.58
N LEU A 173 15.02 -33.17 -17.60
CA LEU A 173 16.11 -34.15 -17.45
C LEU A 173 17.35 -33.55 -16.83
N ALA A 174 17.80 -32.40 -17.31
CA ALA A 174 18.98 -31.72 -16.78
C ALA A 174 18.78 -31.38 -15.27
N PHE A 175 17.61 -30.92 -14.89
CA PHE A 175 17.26 -30.64 -13.49
C PHE A 175 17.20 -31.89 -12.63
N VAL A 176 16.53 -32.97 -13.06
CA VAL A 176 16.45 -34.25 -12.32
C VAL A 176 17.84 -34.89 -12.18
N ARG A 177 18.73 -34.71 -13.15
CA ARG A 177 20.10 -35.23 -13.08
C ARG A 177 21.04 -34.38 -12.24
N SER A 178 20.67 -33.14 -11.88
CA SER A 178 21.47 -32.26 -11.03
C SER A 178 21.74 -32.90 -9.65
N ARG A 179 22.74 -32.40 -8.92
CA ARG A 179 23.08 -32.89 -7.58
C ARG A 179 22.06 -32.36 -6.57
N TRP A 180 21.50 -33.25 -5.75
CA TRP A 180 20.35 -32.94 -4.88
C TRP A 180 20.75 -32.59 -3.43
N PHE A 181 22.03 -32.79 -3.05
CA PHE A 181 22.52 -32.49 -1.69
C PHE A 181 23.00 -31.04 -1.51
N SER A 182 22.97 -30.24 -2.58
CA SER A 182 23.15 -28.79 -2.57
C SER A 182 22.07 -28.16 -3.47
N PRO A 183 21.64 -26.93 -3.21
CA PRO A 183 20.65 -26.27 -4.06
C PRO A 183 21.11 -26.28 -5.52
N PRO A 184 20.26 -26.76 -6.47
CA PRO A 184 20.69 -26.95 -7.85
C PRO A 184 20.85 -25.62 -8.62
N LEU A 185 20.24 -24.53 -8.14
CA LEU A 185 20.26 -23.23 -8.81
C LEU A 185 21.27 -22.28 -8.17
N ASP A 186 21.91 -21.45 -8.98
CA ASP A 186 22.92 -20.50 -8.59
C ASP A 186 22.30 -19.17 -8.11
N GLY A 187 22.41 -18.90 -6.82
CA GLY A 187 21.90 -17.68 -6.19
C GLY A 187 22.62 -16.42 -6.68
N THR A 188 23.95 -16.48 -6.78
CA THR A 188 24.78 -15.33 -7.22
C THR A 188 24.44 -14.94 -8.65
N ARG A 189 24.20 -15.93 -9.50
CA ARG A 189 23.78 -15.67 -10.87
C ARG A 189 22.40 -15.02 -10.94
N LEU A 190 21.44 -15.48 -10.13
CA LEU A 190 20.15 -14.83 -10.04
C LEU A 190 20.30 -13.39 -9.58
N SER A 191 21.10 -13.13 -8.54
CA SER A 191 21.41 -11.77 -8.06
C SER A 191 21.98 -10.90 -9.18
N ALA A 192 22.89 -11.44 -9.98
CA ALA A 192 23.50 -10.76 -11.12
C ALA A 192 22.48 -10.40 -12.20
N GLU A 193 21.65 -11.37 -12.61
CA GLU A 193 20.61 -11.14 -13.63
C GLU A 193 19.54 -10.14 -13.17
N LEU A 194 19.15 -10.17 -11.89
CA LEU A 194 18.21 -9.20 -11.31
C LEU A 194 18.81 -7.80 -11.30
N LEU A 195 20.07 -7.67 -10.86
CA LEU A 195 20.77 -6.38 -10.85
C LEU A 195 20.91 -5.83 -12.29
N ASP A 196 21.32 -6.66 -13.24
CA ASP A 196 21.47 -6.25 -14.65
C ASP A 196 20.12 -5.83 -15.25
N GLY A 197 19.05 -6.55 -14.93
CA GLY A 197 17.70 -6.20 -15.35
C GLY A 197 17.26 -4.83 -14.84
N LEU A 198 17.50 -4.57 -13.55
CA LEU A 198 17.16 -3.29 -12.93
C LEU A 198 18.02 -2.14 -13.47
N LEU A 199 19.33 -2.33 -13.63
CA LEU A 199 20.22 -1.33 -14.22
C LEU A 199 19.83 -1.01 -15.67
N ALA A 200 19.46 -2.02 -16.46
CA ALA A 200 19.08 -1.85 -17.86
C ALA A 200 17.78 -1.07 -18.05
N MET A 201 16.92 -0.94 -17.03
CA MET A 201 15.69 -0.12 -17.13
C MET A 201 15.98 1.35 -17.42
N GLU A 202 17.13 1.87 -17.01
CA GLU A 202 17.55 3.27 -17.28
C GLU A 202 17.77 3.57 -18.77
N THR A 203 18.23 2.60 -19.54
CA THR A 203 18.59 2.80 -20.95
C THR A 203 17.40 3.03 -21.88
N GLY A 204 16.17 2.88 -21.39
CA GLY A 204 14.93 3.08 -22.16
C GLY A 204 14.07 4.24 -21.66
N SER A 205 14.57 5.07 -20.76
CA SER A 205 13.80 6.19 -20.22
C SER A 205 13.53 7.25 -21.30
N VAL A 206 12.24 7.53 -21.53
CA VAL A 206 11.78 8.49 -22.54
C VAL A 206 11.63 9.91 -21.96
N ALA A 207 11.50 10.03 -20.63
CA ALA A 207 11.35 11.32 -19.97
C ALA A 207 11.97 11.30 -18.57
N ALA A 208 12.68 12.37 -18.21
CA ALA A 208 13.10 12.59 -16.84
C ALA A 208 11.87 12.99 -16.00
N GLY A 209 11.41 12.11 -15.11
CA GLY A 209 10.35 12.44 -14.18
C GLY A 209 9.58 11.22 -13.66
N SER A 210 8.80 11.42 -12.61
CA SER A 210 7.99 10.39 -11.97
C SER A 210 6.60 10.27 -12.60
N LEU A 211 6.01 9.07 -12.62
CA LEU A 211 4.58 8.90 -12.94
C LEU A 211 3.68 9.25 -11.76
N LEU A 212 4.26 9.39 -10.57
CA LEU A 212 3.55 9.82 -9.37
C LEU A 212 3.24 11.31 -9.44
N PRO A 213 2.01 11.73 -9.17
CA PRO A 213 1.68 13.14 -9.00
C PRO A 213 2.42 13.75 -7.81
N SER A 214 2.70 15.07 -7.86
CA SER A 214 3.26 15.78 -6.71
C SER A 214 2.34 15.66 -5.48
N GLY A 215 2.92 15.46 -4.31
CA GLY A 215 2.21 15.25 -3.06
C GLY A 215 1.73 13.80 -2.84
N THR A 216 2.15 12.84 -3.67
CA THR A 216 1.80 11.43 -3.50
C THR A 216 3.02 10.58 -3.15
N CYS A 217 2.79 9.44 -2.52
CA CYS A 217 3.81 8.47 -2.21
C CYS A 217 3.48 7.10 -2.82
N LEU A 218 4.52 6.31 -3.07
CA LEU A 218 4.45 4.91 -3.45
C LEU A 218 5.19 4.09 -2.40
N SER A 219 4.52 3.11 -1.81
CA SER A 219 5.12 2.18 -0.86
C SER A 219 5.19 0.77 -1.44
N LEU A 220 6.33 0.13 -1.24
CA LEU A 220 6.56 -1.27 -1.60
C LEU A 220 6.93 -2.08 -0.37
N ALA A 221 6.24 -3.21 -0.18
CA ALA A 221 6.59 -4.24 0.80
C ALA A 221 6.99 -5.53 0.09
N VAL A 222 8.14 -6.07 0.45
CA VAL A 222 8.65 -7.35 -0.04
C VAL A 222 8.75 -8.31 1.13
N THR A 223 8.05 -9.45 1.06
CA THR A 223 8.11 -10.47 2.11
C THR A 223 9.37 -11.31 1.98
N VAL A 224 10.00 -11.58 3.10
CA VAL A 224 11.11 -12.53 3.24
C VAL A 224 10.95 -13.30 4.55
N THR A 225 11.54 -14.49 4.62
CA THR A 225 11.55 -15.32 5.82
C THR A 225 12.94 -15.36 6.41
N ASP A 226 13.11 -14.90 7.66
CA ASP A 226 14.36 -15.08 8.38
C ASP A 226 14.46 -16.52 8.89
N PHE A 227 15.47 -17.25 8.40
CA PHE A 227 15.68 -18.66 8.79
C PHE A 227 15.90 -18.84 10.28
N ARG A 228 16.63 -17.93 10.92
CA ARG A 228 16.94 -17.99 12.35
C ARG A 228 15.88 -17.31 13.21
N GLY A 229 15.19 -16.35 12.65
CA GLY A 229 14.21 -15.52 13.35
C GLY A 229 14.84 -14.56 14.35
N ILE A 230 14.09 -13.48 14.62
CA ILE A 230 14.46 -12.49 15.65
C ILE A 230 13.60 -12.66 16.88
N GLU A 231 14.22 -12.58 18.05
CA GLU A 231 13.51 -12.64 19.33
C GLU A 231 12.80 -11.31 19.59
N ARG A 232 11.47 -11.37 19.75
CA ARG A 232 10.63 -10.23 20.11
C ARG A 232 10.06 -10.41 21.51
N ALA A 233 10.09 -9.35 22.28
CA ALA A 233 9.44 -9.28 23.57
C ALA A 233 7.95 -8.95 23.39
N LEU A 234 7.08 -9.84 23.87
CA LEU A 234 5.63 -9.63 23.94
C LEU A 234 5.23 -9.45 25.39
N PHE A 235 4.45 -8.40 25.65
CA PHE A 235 3.93 -8.15 27.00
C PHE A 235 2.58 -8.83 27.15
N THR A 236 2.48 -9.67 28.18
CA THR A 236 1.28 -10.40 28.54
C THR A 236 0.96 -10.13 30.02
N HIS A 237 -0.21 -10.53 30.49
CA HIS A 237 -0.57 -10.37 31.88
C HIS A 237 0.26 -11.28 32.80
N ASP A 238 0.38 -12.57 32.42
CA ASP A 238 1.17 -13.54 33.18
C ASP A 238 1.69 -14.64 32.22
N PRO A 239 3.00 -14.82 32.09
CA PRO A 239 4.07 -13.99 32.65
C PRO A 239 4.09 -12.60 31.98
N PRO A 240 4.55 -11.54 32.70
CA PRO A 240 4.48 -10.17 32.17
C PRO A 240 5.33 -9.93 30.92
N LEU A 241 6.27 -10.81 30.64
CA LEU A 241 7.13 -10.76 29.46
C LEU A 241 7.24 -12.16 28.85
N LEU A 242 6.74 -12.29 27.63
CA LEU A 242 6.94 -13.47 26.78
C LEU A 242 7.95 -13.13 25.69
N ARG A 243 8.85 -14.07 25.38
CA ARG A 243 9.77 -13.92 24.25
C ARG A 243 9.34 -14.87 23.15
N GLU A 244 9.02 -14.32 22.00
CA GLU A 244 8.65 -15.07 20.80
C GLU A 244 9.69 -14.87 19.71
N ARG A 245 9.90 -15.91 18.90
CA ARG A 245 10.79 -15.84 17.75
C ARG A 245 9.97 -15.57 16.50
N GLU A 246 10.14 -14.38 15.91
CA GLU A 246 9.47 -13.98 14.67
C GLU A 246 10.38 -14.24 13.47
N HIS A 247 9.85 -14.99 12.52
CA HIS A 247 10.54 -15.33 11.28
C HIS A 247 10.07 -14.51 10.06
N ARG A 248 8.90 -13.87 10.14
CA ARG A 248 8.41 -13.00 9.09
C ARG A 248 9.19 -11.71 9.10
N HIS A 249 9.65 -11.31 7.93
CA HIS A 249 10.30 -10.04 7.78
C HIS A 249 9.85 -9.33 6.50
N LEU A 250 9.69 -8.01 6.57
CA LEU A 250 9.27 -7.17 5.44
C LEU A 250 10.41 -6.23 5.09
N LEU A 251 10.87 -6.30 3.85
CA LEU A 251 11.75 -5.29 3.28
C LEU A 251 10.88 -4.19 2.67
N ARG A 252 11.10 -2.96 3.10
CA ARG A 252 10.26 -1.80 2.81
C ARG A 252 11.03 -0.78 2.00
N PHE A 253 10.37 -0.26 0.97
CA PHE A 253 10.88 0.81 0.11
C PHE A 253 9.76 1.82 -0.13
N ALA A 254 10.13 3.08 -0.33
CA ALA A 254 9.17 4.13 -0.61
C ALA A 254 9.72 5.13 -1.62
N CYS A 255 8.79 5.81 -2.27
CA CYS A 255 9.07 7.00 -3.07
C CYS A 255 8.05 8.06 -2.69
N GLU A 256 8.52 9.23 -2.31
CA GLU A 256 7.70 10.40 -2.03
C GLU A 256 7.99 11.48 -3.08
N HIS A 257 6.97 11.85 -3.84
CA HIS A 257 7.03 12.98 -4.74
C HIS A 257 6.48 14.20 -4.00
N ARG A 258 7.35 14.99 -3.40
CA ARG A 258 6.97 16.15 -2.60
C ARG A 258 6.27 17.21 -3.44
N LYS A 259 5.43 18.05 -2.83
CA LYS A 259 4.77 19.19 -3.50
C LYS A 259 5.78 20.20 -4.05
N THR A 260 6.99 20.27 -3.50
CA THR A 260 8.11 21.07 -4.01
C THR A 260 8.63 20.60 -5.36
N GLY A 261 8.21 19.43 -5.84
CA GLY A 261 8.74 18.76 -7.04
C GLY A 261 9.97 17.91 -6.76
N GLU A 262 10.46 17.86 -5.53
CA GLU A 262 11.55 16.98 -5.10
C GLU A 262 11.05 15.52 -5.03
N LEU A 263 11.84 14.60 -5.56
CA LEU A 263 11.58 13.18 -5.54
C LEU A 263 12.53 12.49 -4.56
N ASP A 264 12.02 12.09 -3.40
CA ASP A 264 12.74 11.26 -2.44
C ASP A 264 12.38 9.79 -2.71
N SER A 265 13.33 8.98 -3.17
CA SER A 265 13.01 7.68 -3.77
C SER A 265 14.04 6.61 -3.43
N ASP A 266 13.56 5.51 -2.86
CA ASP A 266 14.34 4.27 -2.71
C ASP A 266 14.46 3.47 -4.03
N PHE A 267 13.85 3.94 -5.12
CA PHE A 267 13.84 3.25 -6.42
C PHE A 267 14.86 3.79 -7.41
N GLY A 268 15.74 4.70 -6.97
CA GLY A 268 16.81 5.27 -7.78
C GLY A 268 17.85 4.24 -8.24
N LEU A 269 18.70 4.68 -9.18
CA LEU A 269 19.76 3.85 -9.74
C LEU A 269 20.79 3.42 -8.67
N ASP A 270 21.12 4.31 -7.77
CA ASP A 270 22.04 4.12 -6.65
C ASP A 270 21.57 3.06 -5.65
N ASN A 271 20.24 2.84 -5.57
CA ASN A 271 19.65 1.83 -4.71
C ASN A 271 19.30 0.51 -5.44
N ALA A 272 19.68 0.37 -6.72
CA ALA A 272 19.47 -0.88 -7.46
C ALA A 272 20.06 -2.13 -6.77
N PRO A 273 21.21 -2.08 -6.06
CA PRO A 273 21.71 -3.21 -5.29
C PRO A 273 20.75 -3.66 -4.18
N SER A 274 20.16 -2.72 -3.43
CA SER A 274 19.18 -3.03 -2.36
C SER A 274 17.93 -3.69 -2.92
N LEU A 275 17.44 -3.18 -4.06
CA LEU A 275 16.27 -3.72 -4.77
C LEU A 275 16.56 -5.12 -5.33
N ALA A 276 17.74 -5.34 -5.92
CA ALA A 276 18.16 -6.64 -6.43
C ALA A 276 18.33 -7.65 -5.28
N PHE A 277 18.89 -7.22 -4.15
CA PHE A 277 19.00 -8.05 -2.96
C PHE A 277 17.61 -8.44 -2.42
N ALA A 278 16.67 -7.50 -2.33
CA ALA A 278 15.31 -7.77 -1.86
C ALA A 278 14.58 -8.75 -2.78
N ALA A 279 14.70 -8.57 -4.11
CA ALA A 279 14.15 -9.49 -5.11
C ALA A 279 14.74 -10.89 -4.97
N ARG A 280 16.08 -11.00 -4.82
CA ARG A 280 16.81 -12.25 -4.64
C ARG A 280 16.43 -12.95 -3.33
N ALA A 281 16.36 -12.21 -2.23
CA ALA A 281 16.00 -12.76 -0.92
C ALA A 281 14.59 -13.34 -0.94
N SER A 282 13.63 -12.58 -1.46
CA SER A 282 12.22 -13.01 -1.57
C SER A 282 12.03 -14.21 -2.52
N ALA A 283 12.94 -14.40 -3.49
CA ALA A 283 12.90 -15.52 -4.44
C ALA A 283 13.82 -16.70 -4.04
N SER A 284 14.30 -16.74 -2.80
CA SER A 284 15.15 -17.81 -2.28
C SER A 284 14.37 -19.08 -1.94
N TYR A 285 13.72 -19.67 -2.95
CA TYR A 285 12.85 -20.83 -2.74
C TYR A 285 13.62 -22.02 -2.14
N PRO A 286 13.19 -22.56 -0.97
CA PRO A 286 13.88 -23.63 -0.28
C PRO A 286 14.03 -24.88 -1.16
N GLY A 287 15.24 -25.43 -1.20
CA GLY A 287 15.58 -26.60 -2.00
C GLY A 287 15.94 -26.29 -3.45
N ALA A 288 15.53 -25.14 -4.02
CA ALA A 288 15.91 -24.71 -5.37
C ALA A 288 17.12 -23.76 -5.35
N PHE A 289 17.07 -22.74 -4.52
CA PHE A 289 18.14 -21.75 -4.36
C PHE A 289 18.78 -21.81 -2.97
N PRO A 290 20.06 -21.43 -2.83
CA PRO A 290 20.67 -21.22 -1.53
C PRO A 290 20.00 -20.01 -0.84
N PRO A 291 19.97 -19.97 0.50
CA PRO A 291 19.50 -18.80 1.24
C PRO A 291 20.26 -17.53 0.87
N ALA A 292 19.58 -16.39 0.82
CA ALA A 292 20.20 -15.11 0.52
C ALA A 292 20.88 -14.51 1.76
N ARG A 293 22.04 -13.88 1.56
CA ARG A 293 22.80 -13.15 2.57
C ARG A 293 23.30 -11.84 1.99
N LEU A 294 23.44 -10.80 2.82
CA LEU A 294 24.03 -9.52 2.41
C LEU A 294 25.43 -9.70 1.80
N ALA A 295 26.24 -10.58 2.36
CA ALA A 295 27.59 -10.88 1.87
C ALA A 295 27.62 -11.39 0.42
N GLU A 296 26.55 -12.06 -0.07
CA GLU A 296 26.44 -12.48 -1.48
C GLU A 296 26.40 -11.25 -2.39
N MET A 297 25.58 -10.24 -2.05
CA MET A 297 25.48 -9.00 -2.83
C MET A 297 26.75 -8.16 -2.71
N ASP A 298 27.31 -8.04 -1.50
CA ASP A 298 28.59 -7.33 -1.28
C ASP A 298 29.70 -7.94 -2.16
N ALA A 299 29.81 -9.26 -2.22
CA ALA A 299 30.80 -9.96 -3.06
C ALA A 299 30.55 -9.77 -4.55
N LEU A 300 29.29 -9.83 -4.99
CA LEU A 300 28.89 -9.58 -6.40
C LEU A 300 29.28 -8.17 -6.85
N LEU A 301 29.01 -7.16 -6.03
CA LEU A 301 29.31 -5.77 -6.33
C LEU A 301 30.82 -5.53 -6.35
N ALA A 302 31.56 -6.08 -5.38
CA ALA A 302 33.02 -6.01 -5.35
C ALA A 302 33.65 -6.64 -6.60
N ALA A 303 33.18 -7.81 -7.05
CA ALA A 303 33.63 -8.47 -8.26
C ALA A 303 33.38 -7.66 -9.53
N ARG A 304 32.38 -6.75 -9.52
CA ARG A 304 32.03 -5.87 -10.64
C ARG A 304 32.60 -4.46 -10.53
N GLY A 305 33.30 -4.13 -9.46
CA GLY A 305 33.78 -2.78 -9.17
C GLY A 305 32.67 -1.77 -8.94
N LEU A 306 31.49 -2.22 -8.49
CA LEU A 306 30.34 -1.37 -8.18
C LEU A 306 30.28 -1.09 -6.67
N ALA A 307 29.83 0.12 -6.30
CA ALA A 307 29.63 0.49 -4.90
C ALA A 307 28.15 0.32 -4.49
N TRP A 308 27.92 -0.05 -3.25
CA TRP A 308 26.58 -0.03 -2.62
C TRP A 308 26.45 1.22 -1.74
N SER A 309 26.26 2.37 -2.35
CA SER A 309 26.26 3.67 -1.67
C SER A 309 25.14 3.81 -0.64
N THR A 310 23.97 3.21 -0.93
CA THR A 310 22.76 3.27 -0.09
C THR A 310 22.68 2.12 0.95
N ARG A 311 23.72 1.31 1.10
CA ARG A 311 23.72 0.11 1.97
C ARG A 311 23.31 0.44 3.41
N GLU A 312 23.88 1.48 4.01
CA GLU A 312 23.56 1.85 5.39
C GLU A 312 22.14 2.40 5.53
N HIS A 313 21.65 3.16 4.56
CA HIS A 313 20.25 3.59 4.52
C HIS A 313 19.29 2.39 4.46
N PHE A 314 19.57 1.44 3.57
CA PHE A 314 18.80 0.20 3.47
C PHE A 314 18.78 -0.61 4.78
N LEU A 315 19.95 -0.75 5.44
CA LEU A 315 20.06 -1.47 6.72
C LEU A 315 19.36 -0.72 7.86
N ALA A 316 19.49 0.59 7.93
CA ALA A 316 18.83 1.39 8.94
C ALA A 316 17.29 1.30 8.81
N ARG A 317 16.77 1.26 7.58
CA ARG A 317 15.33 1.16 7.32
C ARG A 317 14.76 -0.23 7.59
N ASN A 318 15.48 -1.28 7.19
CA ASN A 318 14.93 -2.63 7.18
C ASN A 318 15.43 -3.54 8.31
N PHE A 319 16.60 -3.25 8.90
CA PHE A 319 17.24 -4.09 9.91
C PHE A 319 17.51 -3.36 11.23
N ALA A 320 16.89 -2.21 11.47
CA ALA A 320 17.09 -1.43 12.70
C ALA A 320 16.79 -2.26 13.97
N HIS A 321 15.73 -3.07 13.92
CA HIS A 321 15.33 -3.92 15.05
C HIS A 321 16.30 -5.07 15.32
N TYR A 322 17.03 -5.58 14.30
CA TYR A 322 18.12 -6.55 14.51
C TYR A 322 19.29 -5.90 15.26
N ARG A 323 19.70 -4.70 14.82
CA ARG A 323 20.74 -3.92 15.51
C ARG A 323 20.36 -3.60 16.95
N ALA A 324 19.11 -3.22 17.18
CA ALA A 324 18.59 -2.94 18.53
C ALA A 324 18.60 -4.19 19.45
N SER A 325 18.49 -5.40 18.86
CA SER A 325 18.60 -6.68 19.55
C SER A 325 20.03 -7.18 19.67
N GLY A 326 21.03 -6.39 19.25
CA GLY A 326 22.44 -6.76 19.28
C GLY A 326 22.88 -7.76 18.20
N MET A 327 22.02 -7.98 17.18
CA MET A 327 22.33 -8.88 16.05
C MET A 327 22.93 -8.08 14.89
N ASP A 328 23.99 -8.63 14.28
CA ASP A 328 24.54 -8.06 13.05
C ASP A 328 23.65 -8.45 11.85
N PRO A 329 23.11 -7.48 11.09
CA PRO A 329 22.38 -7.75 9.87
C PRO A 329 23.13 -8.61 8.85
N ALA A 330 24.46 -8.57 8.83
CA ALA A 330 25.28 -9.39 7.94
C ALA A 330 25.14 -10.91 8.20
N GLU A 331 24.76 -11.30 9.41
CA GLU A 331 24.56 -12.71 9.80
C GLU A 331 23.15 -13.23 9.48
N VAL A 332 22.23 -12.35 9.09
CA VAL A 332 20.84 -12.74 8.78
C VAL A 332 20.81 -13.61 7.53
N VAL A 333 20.04 -14.68 7.59
CA VAL A 333 19.88 -15.68 6.53
C VAL A 333 18.43 -15.65 6.07
N LEU A 334 18.21 -15.20 4.84
CA LEU A 334 16.87 -15.00 4.29
C LEU A 334 16.48 -16.10 3.32
N LEU A 335 15.24 -16.57 3.47
CA LEU A 335 14.53 -17.49 2.60
C LEU A 335 13.40 -16.77 1.88
N ASP A 336 12.79 -17.46 0.92
CA ASP A 336 11.63 -16.99 0.18
C ASP A 336 10.49 -16.53 1.12
N GLY A 337 9.92 -15.38 0.82
CA GLY A 337 8.81 -14.84 1.60
C GLY A 337 7.54 -15.69 1.51
N SER A 338 7.37 -16.45 0.42
CA SER A 338 6.21 -17.31 0.22
C SER A 338 6.12 -18.46 1.26
N VAL A 339 7.19 -18.75 2.00
CA VAL A 339 7.21 -19.77 3.04
C VAL A 339 6.23 -19.42 4.17
N LEU A 340 6.22 -18.17 4.62
CA LEU A 340 5.39 -17.70 5.73
C LEU A 340 4.33 -16.67 5.35
N ASP A 341 4.55 -15.91 4.28
CA ASP A 341 3.61 -14.90 3.81
C ASP A 341 3.64 -14.79 2.28
N ASN A 342 2.94 -15.72 1.62
CA ASN A 342 2.83 -15.77 0.16
C ASN A 342 1.83 -14.74 -0.40
N LYS A 343 0.93 -14.24 0.43
CA LYS A 343 -0.18 -13.37 0.05
C LYS A 343 -0.24 -12.14 0.95
N PRO A 344 0.71 -11.19 0.82
CA PRO A 344 0.92 -10.10 1.78
C PRO A 344 -0.16 -9.01 1.72
N ILE A 345 -1.44 -9.40 1.91
CA ILE A 345 -2.60 -8.51 1.89
C ILE A 345 -2.52 -7.51 3.05
N MET A 346 -2.17 -8.00 4.25
CA MET A 346 -2.13 -7.13 5.43
C MET A 346 -1.02 -6.09 5.38
N ALA A 347 0.09 -6.38 4.70
CA ALA A 347 1.14 -5.39 4.44
C ALA A 347 0.60 -4.24 3.56
N ALA A 348 -0.15 -4.56 2.49
CA ALA A 348 -0.81 -3.57 1.65
C ALA A 348 -1.87 -2.76 2.42
N VAL A 349 -2.72 -3.42 3.22
CA VAL A 349 -3.75 -2.76 4.05
C VAL A 349 -3.10 -1.80 5.05
N GLY A 350 -1.96 -2.17 5.64
CA GLY A 350 -1.20 -1.30 6.53
C GLY A 350 -0.81 0.02 5.85
N TYR A 351 -0.31 -0.03 4.62
CA TYR A 351 0.02 1.18 3.85
C TYR A 351 -1.20 1.97 3.39
N ILE A 352 -2.29 1.30 2.96
CA ILE A 352 -3.54 1.98 2.59
C ILE A 352 -4.01 2.92 3.71
N ARG A 353 -3.90 2.49 4.96
CA ARG A 353 -4.32 3.26 6.14
C ARG A 353 -3.47 4.51 6.40
N THR A 354 -2.23 4.54 5.92
CA THR A 354 -1.29 5.65 6.14
C THR A 354 -1.20 6.61 4.95
N HIS A 355 -1.62 6.18 3.76
CA HIS A 355 -1.53 7.00 2.56
C HIS A 355 -2.65 8.03 2.50
N ARG A 356 -2.27 9.30 2.40
CA ARG A 356 -3.19 10.44 2.30
C ARG A 356 -3.69 10.59 0.88
N ALA A 357 -4.91 11.06 0.73
CA ALA A 357 -5.51 11.37 -0.55
C ALA A 357 -5.97 12.83 -0.59
N PHE A 358 -5.71 13.49 -1.72
CA PHE A 358 -6.05 14.90 -1.91
C PHE A 358 -7.39 15.13 -2.62
N ARG A 359 -8.02 14.06 -3.12
CA ARG A 359 -9.30 14.11 -3.85
C ARG A 359 -10.24 13.06 -3.33
N GLU A 360 -11.46 13.02 -3.82
CA GLU A 360 -12.32 11.87 -3.60
C GLU A 360 -11.62 10.62 -4.13
N VAL A 361 -11.53 9.58 -3.30
CA VAL A 361 -10.79 8.36 -3.62
C VAL A 361 -11.75 7.20 -3.85
N ASP A 362 -11.48 6.44 -4.90
CA ASP A 362 -11.92 5.06 -5.06
C ASP A 362 -10.72 4.18 -4.74
N ARG A 363 -10.71 3.58 -3.56
CA ARG A 363 -9.60 2.76 -3.09
C ARG A 363 -9.84 1.30 -3.46
N ARG A 364 -8.95 0.76 -4.29
CA ARG A 364 -9.01 -0.63 -4.73
C ARG A 364 -7.78 -1.40 -4.29
N LEU A 365 -8.02 -2.53 -3.62
CA LEU A 365 -7.00 -3.53 -3.37
C LEU A 365 -7.14 -4.61 -4.45
N ILE A 366 -6.15 -4.71 -5.32
CA ILE A 366 -6.12 -5.69 -6.42
C ILE A 366 -5.11 -6.76 -6.08
N PHE A 367 -5.56 -7.99 -5.89
CA PHE A 367 -4.63 -9.10 -5.78
C PHE A 367 -4.52 -9.87 -7.09
N ILE A 368 -3.27 -10.16 -7.45
CA ILE A 368 -2.94 -10.88 -8.67
C ILE A 368 -2.64 -12.32 -8.31
N ASP A 369 -3.57 -13.21 -8.67
CA ASP A 369 -3.52 -14.63 -8.35
C ASP A 369 -3.39 -15.47 -9.63
N PRO A 370 -2.18 -15.93 -9.96
CA PRO A 370 -1.98 -16.76 -11.13
C PRO A 370 -2.42 -18.21 -10.93
N HIS A 371 -2.67 -18.63 -9.68
CA HIS A 371 -3.03 -20.00 -9.29
C HIS A 371 -4.48 -20.13 -8.82
N ALA A 372 -5.38 -19.26 -9.24
CA ALA A 372 -6.77 -19.34 -8.81
C ALA A 372 -7.36 -20.74 -9.09
N GLU A 373 -7.94 -21.35 -8.06
CA GLU A 373 -8.52 -22.70 -8.17
C GLU A 373 -9.73 -22.69 -9.10
N VAL A 374 -9.85 -23.73 -9.94
CA VAL A 374 -11.03 -23.98 -10.76
C VAL A 374 -12.18 -24.41 -9.86
N ARG A 375 -13.25 -23.62 -9.79
CA ARG A 375 -14.52 -24.09 -9.23
C ARG A 375 -15.01 -25.28 -10.06
N GLY A 376 -15.08 -26.47 -9.49
CA GLY A 376 -15.82 -27.60 -10.05
C GLY A 376 -15.01 -28.80 -10.53
N GLY A 377 -13.66 -28.76 -10.55
CA GLY A 377 -12.87 -29.91 -10.98
C GLY A 377 -12.78 -31.05 -9.96
N ARG A 378 -12.85 -30.74 -8.66
CA ARG A 378 -12.73 -31.76 -7.59
C ARG A 378 -14.06 -32.28 -7.03
N GLU A 379 -15.16 -31.58 -7.26
CA GLU A 379 -16.48 -32.09 -6.84
C GLU A 379 -16.99 -33.27 -7.71
N ALA A 380 -16.51 -33.33 -8.98
CA ALA A 380 -16.82 -34.47 -9.85
C ALA A 380 -15.99 -35.71 -9.53
N ASP A 381 -14.79 -35.58 -8.97
CA ASP A 381 -13.90 -36.69 -8.61
C ASP A 381 -14.00 -37.10 -7.14
N ALA A 382 -14.74 -36.38 -6.29
CA ALA A 382 -14.94 -36.76 -4.89
C ALA A 382 -15.76 -38.06 -4.72
N GLY A 383 -16.27 -38.67 -5.82
CA GLY A 383 -16.96 -39.93 -5.84
C GLY A 383 -16.12 -41.15 -6.27
N ALA A 384 -14.92 -40.98 -6.79
CA ALA A 384 -14.08 -42.07 -7.27
C ALA A 384 -12.75 -42.09 -6.47
N GLY A 385 -12.78 -42.85 -5.34
CA GLY A 385 -11.59 -43.41 -4.70
C GLY A 385 -10.55 -42.39 -4.18
N ALA A 386 -10.87 -41.63 -3.14
CA ALA A 386 -9.85 -40.98 -2.35
C ALA A 386 -9.04 -42.01 -1.57
N GLY A 387 -8.07 -42.66 -2.21
CA GLY A 387 -7.04 -43.40 -1.51
C GLY A 387 -6.26 -42.50 -0.56
N GLU A 388 -5.71 -43.02 0.52
CA GLU A 388 -4.82 -42.27 1.38
C GLU A 388 -3.66 -41.65 0.55
N PRO A 389 -3.34 -40.34 0.75
CA PRO A 389 -2.28 -39.71 -0.01
C PRO A 389 -0.94 -40.39 0.27
N GLY A 390 -0.16 -40.64 -0.79
CA GLY A 390 1.15 -41.28 -0.68
C GLY A 390 2.17 -40.40 0.09
N TRP A 391 3.18 -41.01 0.72
CA TRP A 391 4.19 -40.30 1.50
C TRP A 391 4.87 -39.15 0.73
N PHE A 392 5.25 -39.37 -0.53
CA PHE A 392 5.81 -38.32 -1.37
C PHE A 392 4.85 -37.18 -1.69
N GLU A 393 3.57 -37.52 -1.84
CA GLU A 393 2.51 -36.54 -2.09
C GLU A 393 2.31 -35.66 -0.85
N VAL A 394 2.24 -36.24 0.33
CA VAL A 394 2.16 -35.50 1.61
C VAL A 394 3.38 -34.62 1.81
N LEU A 395 4.59 -35.13 1.57
CA LEU A 395 5.83 -34.35 1.72
C LEU A 395 5.90 -33.19 0.74
N ARG A 396 5.57 -33.43 -0.52
CA ARG A 396 5.51 -32.38 -1.56
C ARG A 396 4.46 -31.33 -1.19
N SER A 397 3.27 -31.78 -0.82
CA SER A 397 2.18 -30.87 -0.45
C SER A 397 2.57 -30.02 0.76
N ALA A 398 3.15 -30.61 1.79
CA ALA A 398 3.57 -29.90 2.99
C ALA A 398 4.69 -28.87 2.72
N LEU A 399 5.61 -29.17 1.81
CA LEU A 399 6.75 -28.27 1.52
C LEU A 399 6.44 -27.21 0.45
N SER A 400 5.48 -27.45 -0.42
CA SER A 400 5.21 -26.61 -1.60
C SER A 400 3.77 -26.12 -1.68
N ASP A 401 2.80 -27.05 -1.68
CA ASP A 401 1.44 -26.70 -2.01
C ASP A 401 0.72 -26.00 -0.85
N LEU A 402 0.84 -26.52 0.39
CA LEU A 402 0.22 -25.89 1.57
C LEU A 402 0.72 -24.49 1.87
N PRO A 403 2.03 -24.17 1.85
CA PRO A 403 2.51 -22.80 2.03
C PRO A 403 2.00 -21.82 0.96
N ARG A 404 1.81 -22.29 -0.27
CA ARG A 404 1.28 -21.46 -1.38
C ARG A 404 -0.22 -21.21 -1.27
N HIS A 405 -0.97 -22.17 -0.74
CA HIS A 405 -2.43 -22.09 -0.62
C HIS A 405 -2.89 -21.44 0.70
N GLN A 406 -2.09 -20.49 1.24
CA GLN A 406 -2.51 -19.75 2.43
C GLN A 406 -3.89 -19.14 2.22
N PRO A 407 -4.85 -19.43 3.12
CA PRO A 407 -6.20 -18.90 3.01
C PRO A 407 -6.18 -17.39 3.26
N ILE A 408 -6.88 -16.62 2.42
CA ILE A 408 -7.03 -15.16 2.55
C ILE A 408 -8.38 -14.77 3.16
N GLN A 409 -9.13 -15.74 3.65
CA GLN A 409 -10.49 -15.52 4.16
C GLN A 409 -10.50 -14.59 5.36
N GLN A 410 -9.51 -14.71 6.25
CA GLN A 410 -9.43 -13.89 7.46
C GLN A 410 -9.15 -12.42 7.10
N GLU A 411 -8.20 -12.17 6.20
CA GLU A 411 -7.83 -10.85 5.71
C GLU A 411 -9.01 -10.19 4.97
N LEU A 412 -9.68 -10.94 4.09
CA LEU A 412 -10.86 -10.44 3.38
C LEU A 412 -12.04 -10.19 4.34
N ALA A 413 -12.20 -11.02 5.37
CA ALA A 413 -13.22 -10.81 6.40
C ALA A 413 -12.90 -9.57 7.24
N GLU A 414 -11.63 -9.29 7.53
CA GLU A 414 -11.21 -8.07 8.22
C GLU A 414 -11.53 -6.81 7.39
N ILE A 415 -11.16 -6.79 6.10
CA ILE A 415 -11.51 -5.70 5.19
C ILE A 415 -13.03 -5.54 5.07
N SER A 416 -13.77 -6.63 4.98
CA SER A 416 -15.25 -6.58 4.91
C SER A 416 -15.86 -6.04 6.21
N ARG A 417 -15.28 -6.36 7.36
CA ARG A 417 -15.68 -5.82 8.67
C ARG A 417 -15.40 -4.32 8.73
N TYR A 418 -14.22 -3.91 8.30
CA TYR A 418 -13.83 -2.52 8.15
C TYR A 418 -14.83 -1.76 7.28
N ASN A 419 -15.10 -2.21 6.06
CA ASN A 419 -16.03 -1.56 5.13
C ASN A 419 -17.45 -1.44 5.73
N ARG A 420 -17.94 -2.48 6.39
CA ARG A 420 -19.25 -2.42 7.08
C ARG A 420 -19.29 -1.34 8.16
N GLN A 421 -18.20 -1.19 8.90
CA GLN A 421 -18.10 -0.17 9.94
C GLN A 421 -18.06 1.24 9.31
N ILE A 422 -17.29 1.46 8.25
CA ILE A 422 -17.28 2.73 7.51
C ILE A 422 -18.68 3.11 7.02
N ARG A 423 -19.42 2.15 6.44
CA ARG A 423 -20.81 2.40 6.02
C ARG A 423 -21.73 2.80 7.18
N ARG A 424 -21.59 2.13 8.33
CA ARG A 424 -22.34 2.50 9.54
C ARG A 424 -22.00 3.91 10.02
N LEU A 425 -20.73 4.29 10.00
CA LEU A 425 -20.28 5.63 10.36
C LEU A 425 -20.84 6.69 9.41
N LYS A 426 -20.80 6.46 8.10
CA LYS A 426 -21.41 7.36 7.11
C LYS A 426 -22.92 7.54 7.34
N LEU A 427 -23.64 6.46 7.65
CA LEU A 427 -25.06 6.53 8.02
C LEU A 427 -25.28 7.33 9.31
N ALA A 428 -24.44 7.10 10.33
CA ALA A 428 -24.53 7.85 11.59
C ALA A 428 -24.34 9.36 11.36
N ILE A 429 -23.39 9.76 10.50
CA ILE A 429 -23.16 11.16 10.13
C ILE A 429 -24.43 11.75 9.48
N VAL A 430 -24.99 11.05 8.49
CA VAL A 430 -26.18 11.53 7.77
C VAL A 430 -27.38 11.71 8.71
N HIS A 431 -27.63 10.73 9.57
CA HIS A 431 -28.79 10.76 10.47
C HIS A 431 -28.63 11.75 11.64
N SER A 432 -27.43 12.04 12.11
CA SER A 432 -27.18 13.03 13.16
C SER A 432 -27.07 14.47 12.64
N ARG A 433 -27.01 14.66 11.33
CA ARG A 433 -26.85 16.01 10.71
C ARG A 433 -27.88 17.03 11.19
N PRO A 434 -29.20 16.76 11.23
CA PRO A 434 -30.18 17.74 11.67
C PRO A 434 -29.98 18.22 13.11
N GLU A 435 -29.53 17.32 14.00
CA GLU A 435 -29.24 17.66 15.41
C GLU A 435 -28.03 18.58 15.51
N VAL A 436 -26.97 18.29 14.76
CA VAL A 436 -25.75 19.10 14.75
C VAL A 436 -26.02 20.47 14.12
N GLU A 437 -26.80 20.52 13.03
CA GLU A 437 -27.21 21.79 12.42
C GLU A 437 -27.99 22.67 13.40
N ALA A 438 -28.94 22.10 14.14
CA ALA A 438 -29.69 22.82 15.15
C ALA A 438 -28.79 23.31 16.31
N LEU A 439 -27.80 22.54 16.70
CA LEU A 439 -26.85 22.91 17.74
C LEU A 439 -25.96 24.08 17.29
N VAL A 440 -25.40 24.00 16.08
CA VAL A 440 -24.55 25.05 15.52
C VAL A 440 -25.35 26.32 15.25
N GLU A 441 -26.58 26.21 14.79
CA GLU A 441 -27.51 27.35 14.58
C GLU A 441 -27.78 28.10 15.90
N ARG A 442 -28.00 27.38 16.98
CA ARG A 442 -28.14 28.01 18.32
C ARG A 442 -26.88 28.69 18.76
N ALA A 443 -25.71 28.05 18.58
CA ALA A 443 -24.42 28.61 18.99
C ALA A 443 -24.00 29.86 18.20
N THR A 444 -24.43 29.94 16.93
CA THR A 444 -24.11 31.06 16.04
C THR A 444 -25.19 32.13 16.00
N GLY A 445 -26.37 31.87 16.58
CA GLY A 445 -27.51 32.77 16.51
C GLY A 445 -27.97 33.04 15.07
N GLY A 446 -27.84 32.07 14.15
CA GLY A 446 -28.18 32.21 12.74
C GLY A 446 -27.18 33.01 11.91
N ALA A 447 -26.04 33.38 12.45
CA ALA A 447 -25.08 34.27 11.78
C ALA A 447 -24.30 33.63 10.62
N LEU A 448 -24.42 32.31 10.39
CA LEU A 448 -23.73 31.63 9.27
C LEU A 448 -24.21 32.05 7.87
N TRP A 449 -25.34 32.71 7.78
CA TRP A 449 -25.90 33.21 6.52
C TRP A 449 -25.26 34.52 6.04
N ARG A 450 -24.57 35.25 6.90
CA ARG A 450 -23.88 36.50 6.58
C ARG A 450 -22.37 36.32 6.54
N PRO A 451 -21.62 37.30 5.98
CA PRO A 451 -20.17 37.37 6.17
C PRO A 451 -19.81 37.50 7.65
N PHE A 452 -18.72 36.89 8.06
CA PHE A 452 -18.24 36.81 9.44
C PHE A 452 -16.72 36.95 9.53
N THR A 453 -16.23 37.26 10.71
CA THR A 453 -14.82 37.48 11.02
C THR A 453 -14.17 36.23 11.67
N VAL A 454 -12.85 36.20 11.69
CA VAL A 454 -12.07 35.17 12.41
C VAL A 454 -12.41 35.15 13.90
N ALA A 455 -12.63 36.32 14.50
CA ALA A 455 -13.00 36.44 15.94
C ALA A 455 -14.38 35.82 16.21
N GLU A 456 -15.35 36.05 15.32
CA GLU A 456 -16.68 35.44 15.44
C GLU A 456 -16.60 33.92 15.27
N LEU A 457 -15.86 33.42 14.26
CA LEU A 457 -15.68 31.99 14.03
C LEU A 457 -15.03 31.30 15.25
N ARG A 458 -14.03 31.94 15.86
CA ARG A 458 -13.36 31.48 17.06
C ARG A 458 -14.32 31.39 18.27
N HIS A 459 -15.12 32.44 18.46
CA HIS A 459 -16.15 32.46 19.49
C HIS A 459 -17.19 31.35 19.28
N TRP A 460 -17.72 31.21 18.08
CA TRP A 460 -18.69 30.16 17.75
C TRP A 460 -18.14 28.75 17.95
N ARG A 461 -16.86 28.53 17.65
CA ARG A 461 -16.22 27.25 17.90
C ARG A 461 -16.20 26.87 19.38
N LEU A 462 -15.88 27.81 20.26
CA LEU A 462 -15.92 27.61 21.72
C LEU A 462 -17.36 27.41 22.21
N THR A 463 -18.27 28.27 21.80
CA THR A 463 -19.69 28.20 22.20
C THR A 463 -20.34 26.89 21.76
N SER A 464 -20.06 26.45 20.52
CA SER A 464 -20.58 25.18 20.02
C SER A 464 -20.05 24.00 20.83
N THR A 465 -18.76 23.99 21.15
CA THR A 465 -18.16 22.93 21.99
C THR A 465 -18.75 22.91 23.41
N ASN A 466 -18.92 24.06 24.02
CA ASN A 466 -19.48 24.18 25.38
C ASN A 466 -20.97 23.82 25.43
N ALA A 467 -21.71 23.90 24.32
CA ALA A 467 -23.11 23.48 24.25
C ALA A 467 -23.30 21.96 24.57
N LEU A 468 -22.28 21.13 24.41
CA LEU A 468 -22.26 19.76 24.95
C LEU A 468 -22.27 19.69 26.49
N GLY A 469 -21.90 20.75 27.18
CA GLY A 469 -21.97 20.81 28.64
C GLY A 469 -23.38 20.54 29.17
N ALA A 470 -24.43 20.70 28.32
CA ALA A 470 -25.80 20.27 28.66
C ALA A 470 -25.95 18.74 28.79
N MET A 471 -24.95 17.95 28.31
CA MET A 471 -24.84 16.50 28.45
C MET A 471 -23.57 16.13 29.20
N PRO A 472 -23.47 16.28 30.51
CA PRO A 472 -22.20 16.22 31.26
C PRO A 472 -21.43 14.90 31.08
N LEU A 473 -22.12 13.75 30.98
CA LEU A 473 -21.48 12.45 30.80
C LEU A 473 -20.78 12.36 29.42
N VAL A 474 -21.43 12.81 28.38
CA VAL A 474 -20.91 12.79 27.02
C VAL A 474 -19.74 13.76 26.87
N TYR A 475 -19.90 14.97 27.42
CA TYR A 475 -18.88 16.01 27.42
C TYR A 475 -17.61 15.56 28.16
N ASN A 476 -17.76 15.00 29.37
CA ASN A 476 -16.64 14.49 30.14
C ASN A 476 -15.96 13.29 29.49
N ALA A 477 -16.72 12.37 28.90
CA ALA A 477 -16.18 11.24 28.18
C ALA A 477 -15.35 11.69 26.96
N TRP A 478 -15.84 12.67 26.21
CA TRP A 478 -15.15 13.23 25.07
C TRP A 478 -13.84 13.94 25.48
N TRP A 479 -13.86 14.82 26.45
CA TRP A 479 -12.67 15.47 26.97
C TRP A 479 -11.63 14.47 27.50
N ARG A 480 -12.07 13.49 28.26
CA ARG A 480 -11.18 12.43 28.78
C ARG A 480 -10.45 11.72 27.64
N THR A 481 -11.17 11.42 26.60
CA THR A 481 -10.59 10.77 25.43
C THR A 481 -9.60 11.66 24.66
N LEU A 482 -9.88 12.96 24.54
CA LEU A 482 -8.92 13.91 23.93
C LEU A 482 -7.66 14.08 24.77
N VAL A 483 -7.82 14.13 26.10
CA VAL A 483 -6.68 14.22 27.02
C VAL A 483 -5.80 12.98 26.92
N LEU A 484 -6.40 11.77 26.93
CA LEU A 484 -5.64 10.52 26.77
C LEU A 484 -4.92 10.49 25.43
N GLU A 485 -5.54 10.93 24.34
CA GLU A 485 -4.92 11.00 23.03
C GLU A 485 -3.70 11.96 22.98
N ALA A 486 -3.80 13.09 23.67
CA ALA A 486 -2.69 14.03 23.80
C ALA A 486 -1.55 13.45 24.67
N VAL A 487 -1.89 12.70 25.72
CA VAL A 487 -0.93 11.96 26.56
C VAL A 487 -0.22 10.88 25.76
N ASP A 488 -0.95 10.10 24.96
CA ASP A 488 -0.40 9.05 24.08
C ASP A 488 0.56 9.64 23.04
N PHE A 489 0.18 10.77 22.44
CA PHE A 489 1.06 11.48 21.51
C PHE A 489 2.35 11.94 22.20
N LEU A 490 2.26 12.55 23.36
CA LEU A 490 3.41 13.02 24.13
C LEU A 490 4.33 11.86 24.53
N ALA A 491 3.76 10.74 24.99
CA ALA A 491 4.53 9.54 25.35
C ALA A 491 5.25 8.95 24.14
N GLY A 492 4.56 8.88 22.99
CA GLY A 492 5.14 8.44 21.72
C GLY A 492 6.28 9.33 21.24
N LEU A 493 6.12 10.66 21.35
CA LEU A 493 7.16 11.64 21.06
C LEU A 493 8.39 11.45 21.96
N LEU A 494 8.21 11.35 23.27
CA LEU A 494 9.30 11.10 24.22
C LEU A 494 9.99 9.76 23.96
N GLY A 495 9.24 8.72 23.59
CA GLY A 495 9.79 7.43 23.20
C GLY A 495 10.71 7.55 21.97
N ALA A 496 10.27 8.27 20.96
CA ALA A 496 11.07 8.51 19.75
C ALA A 496 12.34 9.35 20.04
N LEU A 497 12.23 10.39 20.86
CA LEU A 497 13.37 11.23 21.28
C LEU A 497 14.41 10.44 22.09
N CYS A 498 13.97 9.49 22.92
CA CYS A 498 14.84 8.60 23.71
C CYS A 498 15.37 7.40 22.92
N GLY A 499 14.95 7.22 21.65
CA GLY A 499 15.35 6.08 20.83
C GLY A 499 14.69 4.75 21.23
N CYS A 500 13.54 4.79 21.90
CA CYS A 500 12.76 3.61 22.26
C CYS A 500 11.92 3.15 21.07
N PRO A 501 12.09 1.91 20.57
CA PRO A 501 11.18 1.35 19.56
C PRO A 501 9.73 1.34 20.08
N ARG A 502 8.75 1.56 19.17
CA ARG A 502 7.34 1.37 19.51
C ARG A 502 7.14 -0.05 20.06
N GLU A 503 6.31 -0.20 21.06
CA GLU A 503 6.05 -1.48 21.77
C GLU A 503 7.24 -2.05 22.59
N SER A 504 8.35 -1.33 22.72
CA SER A 504 9.43 -1.72 23.62
C SER A 504 9.05 -1.52 25.10
N PRO A 505 9.73 -2.22 26.04
CA PRO A 505 9.56 -1.96 27.49
C PRO A 505 9.71 -0.49 27.86
N GLY A 506 10.71 0.19 27.26
CA GLY A 506 10.96 1.60 27.48
C GLY A 506 9.83 2.50 26.99
N ALA A 507 9.25 2.23 25.83
CA ALA A 507 8.13 2.99 25.32
C ALA A 507 6.89 2.86 26.23
N ARG A 508 6.60 1.66 26.73
CA ARG A 508 5.50 1.43 27.69
C ARG A 508 5.76 2.07 29.04
N TRP A 509 6.99 2.01 29.52
CA TRP A 509 7.37 2.70 30.76
C TRP A 509 7.19 4.21 30.62
N LEU A 510 7.62 4.81 29.50
CA LEU A 510 7.41 6.22 29.22
C LEU A 510 5.91 6.57 29.15
N GLN A 511 5.09 5.72 28.56
CA GLN A 511 3.63 5.88 28.56
C GLN A 511 3.12 6.03 30.00
N GLN A 512 3.51 5.15 30.90
CA GLN A 512 3.09 5.19 32.29
C GLN A 512 3.66 6.37 33.07
N VAL A 513 4.90 6.81 32.77
CA VAL A 513 5.46 8.03 33.34
C VAL A 513 4.63 9.26 32.95
N VAL A 514 4.23 9.38 31.68
CA VAL A 514 3.41 10.51 31.20
C VAL A 514 2.00 10.44 31.77
N GLU A 515 1.39 9.27 31.87
CA GLU A 515 0.08 9.07 32.53
C GLU A 515 0.12 9.46 34.01
N ALA A 516 1.14 9.02 34.73
CA ALA A 516 1.33 9.38 36.14
C ALA A 516 1.58 10.89 36.33
N TRP A 517 2.37 11.49 35.43
CA TRP A 517 2.56 12.95 35.41
C TRP A 517 1.22 13.68 35.15
N ALA A 518 0.42 13.24 34.18
CA ALA A 518 -0.86 13.84 33.85
C ALA A 518 -1.89 13.70 35.00
N ALA A 519 -1.86 12.60 35.72
CA ALA A 519 -2.68 12.40 36.92
C ALA A 519 -2.24 13.33 38.05
N HIS A 520 -0.92 13.47 38.32
CA HIS A 520 -0.36 14.34 39.34
C HIS A 520 -0.65 15.82 39.07
N GLY A 521 -0.50 16.24 37.79
CA GLY A 521 -0.75 17.63 37.36
C GLY A 521 -2.24 17.97 37.24
N GLY A 522 -3.16 17.06 37.62
CA GLY A 522 -4.60 17.29 37.56
C GLY A 522 -5.10 17.47 36.12
N ILE A 523 -4.37 16.93 35.15
CA ILE A 523 -4.73 16.88 33.71
C ILE A 523 -5.77 15.77 33.50
N LEU A 524 -5.52 14.58 34.07
CA LEU A 524 -6.51 13.51 34.19
C LEU A 524 -7.43 13.79 35.40
N ARG A 525 -8.72 13.98 35.13
CA ARG A 525 -9.73 14.40 36.11
C ARG A 525 -10.97 13.52 36.02
N GLU A 526 -11.76 13.55 37.10
CA GLU A 526 -13.10 12.95 37.09
C GLU A 526 -14.08 13.75 36.22
N THR A 527 -13.99 15.08 36.30
CA THR A 527 -14.86 16.02 35.56
C THR A 527 -14.05 17.09 34.84
N TYR A 528 -14.49 17.43 33.65
CA TYR A 528 -13.91 18.43 32.78
C TYR A 528 -14.91 19.57 32.56
N GLN A 529 -14.51 20.80 32.85
CA GLN A 529 -15.30 21.99 32.58
C GLN A 529 -14.39 23.10 32.08
N VAL A 530 -14.81 23.76 31.03
CA VAL A 530 -14.20 24.99 30.52
C VAL A 530 -15.21 26.10 30.77
N ALA A 531 -14.79 27.17 31.45
CA ALA A 531 -15.65 28.30 31.71
C ALA A 531 -16.02 29.05 30.43
N ASP A 532 -17.24 29.56 30.33
CA ASP A 532 -17.74 30.25 29.14
C ASP A 532 -17.08 31.60 28.88
N ASP A 533 -16.43 32.17 29.89
CA ASP A 533 -15.74 33.46 29.85
C ASP A 533 -14.27 33.35 29.42
N VAL A 534 -13.74 32.15 29.26
CA VAL A 534 -12.35 31.93 28.78
C VAL A 534 -12.22 32.48 27.36
N ARG A 535 -11.31 33.43 27.18
CA ARG A 535 -11.06 34.09 25.90
C ARG A 535 -9.67 33.84 25.33
N GLU A 536 -8.70 33.50 26.19
CA GLU A 536 -7.31 33.25 25.81
C GLU A 536 -6.88 31.84 26.20
N ASP A 537 -5.95 31.26 25.44
CA ASP A 537 -5.43 29.91 25.71
C ASP A 537 -4.69 29.85 27.06
N ALA A 538 -4.18 30.96 27.56
CA ALA A 538 -3.51 31.08 28.88
C ALA A 538 -4.48 30.84 30.05
N ASP A 539 -5.75 31.21 29.91
CA ASP A 539 -6.78 31.06 30.91
C ASP A 539 -7.42 29.68 30.94
N MET A 540 -7.08 28.84 29.98
CA MET A 540 -7.59 27.48 29.86
C MET A 540 -7.12 26.59 31.01
N PRO A 541 -7.97 25.68 31.53
CA PRO A 541 -7.56 24.66 32.50
C PRO A 541 -6.41 23.79 31.96
N ALA A 542 -5.61 23.21 32.84
CA ALA A 542 -4.42 22.41 32.48
C ALA A 542 -4.74 21.30 31.46
N PHE A 543 -5.85 20.59 31.60
CA PHE A 543 -6.26 19.55 30.68
C PHE A 543 -6.55 20.11 29.28
N ALA A 544 -7.20 21.29 29.21
CA ALA A 544 -7.51 21.91 27.91
C ALA A 544 -6.23 22.43 27.23
N ARG A 545 -5.29 22.99 28.00
CA ARG A 545 -3.99 23.42 27.48
C ARG A 545 -3.20 22.25 26.87
N VAL A 546 -3.18 21.07 27.49
CA VAL A 546 -2.53 19.88 26.97
C VAL A 546 -3.16 19.45 25.64
N VAL A 547 -4.49 19.42 25.54
CA VAL A 547 -5.20 19.10 24.29
C VAL A 547 -4.95 20.16 23.20
N ILE A 548 -4.90 21.44 23.57
CA ILE A 548 -4.58 22.52 22.62
C ILE A 548 -3.16 22.36 22.07
N ARG A 549 -2.19 21.96 22.91
CA ARG A 549 -0.78 21.83 22.57
C ARG A 549 -0.43 20.51 21.86
N PHE A 550 -1.10 19.40 22.19
CA PHE A 550 -0.75 18.06 21.73
C PHE A 550 -1.89 17.29 21.04
N GLY A 551 -3.09 17.86 20.94
CA GLY A 551 -4.26 17.22 20.32
C GLY A 551 -4.23 17.22 18.78
N ILE A 552 -3.14 16.73 18.18
CA ILE A 552 -2.90 16.74 16.74
C ILE A 552 -3.93 15.87 16.01
N GLU A 553 -4.20 14.68 16.55
CA GLU A 553 -5.10 13.71 15.92
C GLU A 553 -6.55 14.23 15.83
N TYR A 554 -7.03 14.92 16.87
CA TYR A 554 -8.34 15.58 16.83
C TYR A 554 -8.42 16.61 15.69
N LYS A 555 -7.35 17.42 15.50
CA LYS A 555 -7.29 18.42 14.43
C LYS A 555 -7.27 17.77 13.05
N ARG A 556 -6.47 16.71 12.88
CA ARG A 556 -6.44 15.93 11.64
C ARG A 556 -7.82 15.38 11.29
N ARG A 557 -8.49 14.75 12.27
CA ARG A 557 -9.84 14.21 12.07
C ARG A 557 -10.84 15.29 11.68
N ARG A 558 -10.80 16.45 12.36
CA ARG A 558 -11.70 17.58 12.03
C ARG A 558 -11.48 18.11 10.62
N ILE A 559 -10.23 18.30 10.21
CA ILE A 559 -9.90 18.76 8.84
C ILE A 559 -10.33 17.71 7.80
N ASN A 560 -10.05 16.45 8.04
CA ASN A 560 -10.49 15.36 7.15
C ASN A 560 -12.02 15.27 7.06
N PHE A 561 -12.72 15.53 8.13
CA PHE A 561 -14.19 15.57 8.12
C PHE A 561 -14.72 16.76 7.29
N VAL A 562 -14.11 17.92 7.42
CA VAL A 562 -14.45 19.10 6.59
C VAL A 562 -14.18 18.80 5.12
N LEU A 563 -13.08 18.12 4.78
CA LEU A 563 -12.81 17.66 3.41
C LEU A 563 -13.82 16.64 2.92
N HIS A 564 -14.26 15.72 3.79
CA HIS A 564 -15.34 14.79 3.45
C HIS A 564 -16.65 15.52 3.10
N GLU A 565 -17.04 16.50 3.90
CA GLU A 565 -18.22 17.31 3.64
C GLU A 565 -18.07 18.16 2.37
N LEU A 566 -16.89 18.71 2.12
CA LEU A 566 -16.60 19.42 0.87
C LEU A 566 -16.74 18.48 -0.35
N ASN A 567 -16.29 17.23 -0.22
CA ASN A 567 -16.46 16.23 -1.26
C ASN A 567 -17.95 15.91 -1.50
N THR A 568 -18.82 15.94 -0.47
CA THR A 568 -20.25 15.74 -0.67
C THR A 568 -20.90 16.88 -1.48
N LEU A 569 -20.38 18.11 -1.36
CA LEU A 569 -20.85 19.23 -2.17
C LEU A 569 -20.59 19.02 -3.67
N TYR A 570 -19.47 18.41 -4.05
CA TYR A 570 -19.22 18.06 -5.46
C TYR A 570 -20.23 17.07 -6.02
N HIS A 571 -20.78 16.17 -5.20
CA HIS A 571 -21.86 15.27 -5.63
C HIS A 571 -23.18 15.99 -5.88
N ALA A 572 -23.40 17.10 -5.19
CA ALA A 572 -24.61 17.90 -5.32
C ALA A 572 -24.59 18.84 -6.55
N LEU A 573 -23.42 19.17 -7.09
CA LEU A 573 -23.27 20.11 -8.23
C LEU A 573 -24.06 19.74 -9.49
N PRO A 574 -24.22 18.44 -9.86
CA PRO A 574 -25.02 18.08 -11.05
C PRO A 574 -26.55 18.28 -10.90
N ALA A 575 -27.02 18.37 -9.65
CA ALA A 575 -28.44 18.60 -9.38
C ALA A 575 -28.67 20.12 -9.37
N ALA A 576 -29.30 20.65 -10.42
CA ALA A 576 -29.47 22.09 -10.68
C ALA A 576 -30.10 22.88 -9.51
N ASP A 577 -30.73 22.21 -8.57
CA ASP A 577 -31.40 22.83 -7.42
C ASP A 577 -30.62 22.76 -6.11
N ALA A 578 -29.43 22.09 -6.08
CA ALA A 578 -28.77 21.77 -4.85
C ALA A 578 -27.55 22.65 -4.52
N CYS A 579 -26.73 23.04 -5.52
CA CYS A 579 -25.57 23.92 -5.33
C CYS A 579 -25.20 24.62 -6.65
N THR A 580 -25.20 25.94 -6.66
CA THR A 580 -24.81 26.76 -7.83
C THR A 580 -23.40 27.29 -7.78
N THR A 581 -22.59 26.83 -6.80
CA THR A 581 -21.20 27.26 -6.64
C THR A 581 -20.33 26.79 -7.81
N ASP A 582 -19.45 27.67 -8.29
CA ASP A 582 -18.45 27.31 -9.29
C ASP A 582 -17.51 26.24 -8.72
N PRO A 583 -17.32 25.09 -9.40
CA PRO A 583 -16.37 24.06 -9.00
C PRO A 583 -14.94 24.58 -8.73
N ALA A 584 -14.50 25.62 -9.46
CA ALA A 584 -13.17 26.22 -9.27
C ALA A 584 -13.01 26.86 -7.88
N ILE A 585 -14.09 27.42 -7.31
CA ILE A 585 -14.09 27.96 -5.95
C ILE A 585 -13.92 26.83 -4.93
N LEU A 586 -14.66 25.73 -5.10
CA LEU A 586 -14.53 24.56 -4.24
C LEU A 586 -13.13 23.96 -4.33
N ASP A 587 -12.53 23.90 -5.52
CA ASP A 587 -11.16 23.43 -5.73
C ASP A 587 -10.13 24.31 -5.01
N ALA A 588 -10.28 25.63 -5.06
CA ALA A 588 -9.43 26.55 -4.35
C ALA A 588 -9.53 26.39 -2.83
N VAL A 589 -10.74 26.28 -2.30
CA VAL A 589 -10.98 26.02 -0.86
C VAL A 589 -10.40 24.68 -0.44
N LYS A 590 -10.61 23.64 -1.23
CA LYS A 590 -10.10 22.29 -0.99
C LYS A 590 -8.56 22.27 -0.92
N THR A 591 -7.90 22.94 -1.85
CA THR A 591 -6.45 23.07 -1.88
C THR A 591 -5.92 23.72 -0.60
N ARG A 592 -6.54 24.82 -0.16
CA ARG A 592 -6.15 25.49 1.10
C ARG A 592 -6.38 24.63 2.34
N ILE A 593 -7.45 23.86 2.39
CA ILE A 593 -7.71 22.93 3.49
C ILE A 593 -6.67 21.80 3.50
N HIS A 594 -6.27 21.30 2.32
CA HIS A 594 -5.18 20.32 2.23
C HIS A 594 -3.83 20.89 2.69
N GLU A 595 -3.53 22.15 2.38
CA GLU A 595 -2.33 22.83 2.91
C GLU A 595 -2.31 22.84 4.45
N CYS A 596 -3.48 23.09 5.08
CA CYS A 596 -3.61 22.97 6.52
C CYS A 596 -3.37 21.55 7.06
N LEU A 597 -3.84 20.53 6.33
CA LEU A 597 -3.62 19.14 6.69
C LEU A 597 -2.15 18.72 6.53
N ASP A 598 -1.51 19.17 5.44
CA ASP A 598 -0.09 18.91 5.18
C ASP A 598 0.82 19.57 6.20
N ALA A 599 0.47 20.77 6.68
CA ALA A 599 1.18 21.42 7.76
C ALA A 599 1.23 20.59 9.05
N LEU A 600 0.27 19.69 9.25
CA LEU A 600 0.27 18.75 10.39
C LEU A 600 1.17 17.53 10.15
N ALA A 601 1.72 17.33 8.95
CA ALA A 601 2.59 16.20 8.65
C ALA A 601 3.94 16.25 9.37
N ILE A 602 4.41 17.45 9.73
CA ILE A 602 5.65 17.63 10.49
C ILE A 602 5.65 16.88 11.83
N TYR A 603 4.46 16.53 12.35
CA TYR A 603 4.31 15.79 13.63
C TYR A 603 4.35 14.26 13.45
N ASP A 604 4.55 13.75 12.24
CA ASP A 604 4.70 12.32 11.98
C ASP A 604 6.10 11.80 12.35
N ASP A 605 7.06 12.72 12.48
CA ASP A 605 8.41 12.46 12.97
C ASP A 605 8.78 13.44 14.11
N CYS A 606 10.03 13.48 14.52
CA CYS A 606 10.53 14.34 15.58
C CYS A 606 11.34 15.55 15.08
N ALA A 607 11.40 15.79 13.77
CA ALA A 607 12.26 16.82 13.18
C ALA A 607 11.88 18.26 13.58
N PHE A 608 10.64 18.47 14.02
CA PHE A 608 10.15 19.75 14.51
C PHE A 608 10.67 20.12 15.91
N VAL A 609 11.24 19.16 16.66
CA VAL A 609 11.75 19.36 18.02
C VAL A 609 13.17 19.89 17.97
N ASP A 610 13.42 21.01 18.64
CA ASP A 610 14.74 21.60 18.68
C ASP A 610 15.76 20.74 19.46
N ALA A 611 17.05 20.94 19.15
CA ALA A 611 18.13 20.15 19.75
C ALA A 611 18.19 20.23 21.29
N ARG A 612 17.80 21.36 21.89
CA ARG A 612 17.80 21.53 23.34
C ARG A 612 16.69 20.72 24.00
N ALA A 613 15.51 20.65 23.38
CA ALA A 613 14.41 19.83 23.89
C ALA A 613 14.74 18.33 23.76
N VAL A 614 15.39 17.95 22.64
CA VAL A 614 15.90 16.56 22.47
C VAL A 614 16.90 16.20 23.56
N GLU A 615 17.88 17.08 23.83
CA GLU A 615 18.88 16.84 24.83
C GLU A 615 18.28 16.78 26.25
N ALA A 616 17.33 17.66 26.57
CA ALA A 616 16.62 17.64 27.85
C ALA A 616 15.81 16.34 28.04
N ALA A 617 15.11 15.88 27.02
CA ALA A 617 14.37 14.62 27.07
C ALA A 617 15.30 13.42 27.29
N ARG A 618 16.41 13.36 26.57
CA ARG A 618 17.41 12.30 26.71
C ARG A 618 18.07 12.32 28.09
N ALA A 619 18.49 13.47 28.55
CA ALA A 619 19.13 13.61 29.87
C ALA A 619 18.21 13.15 31.01
N LEU A 620 16.90 13.45 30.92
CA LEU A 620 15.95 13.09 31.95
C LEU A 620 15.49 11.63 31.89
N LEU A 621 15.25 11.09 30.68
CA LEU A 621 14.47 9.86 30.50
C LEU A 621 15.24 8.69 29.88
N GLN A 622 16.25 8.94 29.03
CA GLN A 622 16.84 7.89 28.17
C GLN A 622 17.47 6.74 28.97
N SER A 623 18.20 7.05 30.06
CA SER A 623 18.85 6.04 30.88
C SER A 623 17.85 5.11 31.57
N ALA A 624 16.75 5.66 32.08
CA ALA A 624 15.72 4.88 32.74
C ALA A 624 14.87 4.07 31.73
N ALA A 625 14.50 4.67 30.60
CA ALA A 625 13.69 4.01 29.55
C ALA A 625 14.42 2.87 28.85
N ASN A 626 15.76 2.91 28.75
CA ASN A 626 16.59 1.89 28.12
C ASN A 626 17.28 0.96 29.14
N ALA A 627 16.83 0.92 30.39
CA ALA A 627 17.40 0.03 31.39
C ALA A 627 17.20 -1.46 31.01
N PRO A 628 18.23 -2.32 31.17
CA PRO A 628 18.09 -3.75 30.92
C PRO A 628 17.00 -4.38 31.78
N ASN A 629 16.14 -5.21 31.19
CA ASN A 629 15.05 -5.91 31.86
C ASN A 629 14.00 -4.97 32.53
N LEU A 630 13.82 -3.78 31.96
CA LEU A 630 12.80 -2.84 32.43
C LEU A 630 11.41 -3.47 32.36
N LEU A 631 10.71 -3.52 33.49
CA LEU A 631 9.29 -3.84 33.50
C LEU A 631 8.49 -2.54 33.35
N PRO A 632 7.46 -2.47 32.50
CA PRO A 632 6.75 -1.23 32.21
C PRO A 632 6.22 -0.51 33.47
N GLU A 633 5.68 -1.26 34.42
CA GLU A 633 5.08 -0.70 35.65
C GLU A 633 6.09 -0.36 36.75
N ALA A 634 7.35 -0.77 36.59
CA ALA A 634 8.34 -0.62 37.63
C ALA A 634 8.74 0.86 37.84
N GLY A 635 8.29 1.45 38.93
CA GLY A 635 8.74 2.75 39.40
C GLY A 635 8.31 3.95 38.57
N ALA A 636 7.48 3.80 37.52
CA ALA A 636 7.06 4.91 36.65
C ALA A 636 6.35 6.05 37.43
N ALA A 637 5.42 5.72 38.33
CA ALA A 637 4.72 6.68 39.14
C ALA A 637 5.64 7.42 40.14
N ALA A 638 6.57 6.68 40.77
CA ALA A 638 7.56 7.29 41.68
C ALA A 638 8.54 8.19 40.90
N PHE A 639 8.95 7.77 39.71
CA PHE A 639 9.79 8.59 38.83
C PHE A 639 9.08 9.89 38.42
N ALA A 640 7.81 9.83 38.03
CA ALA A 640 7.02 10.98 37.63
C ALA A 640 6.85 11.97 38.82
N ALA A 641 6.55 11.45 40.00
CA ALA A 641 6.43 12.28 41.22
C ALA A 641 7.75 12.94 41.62
N GLY A 642 8.86 12.19 41.58
CA GLY A 642 10.20 12.71 41.91
C GLY A 642 10.77 13.70 40.91
N ASN A 643 10.27 13.72 39.68
CA ASN A 643 10.76 14.59 38.59
C ASN A 643 9.67 15.51 38.02
N ALA A 644 8.58 15.77 38.77
CA ALA A 644 7.41 16.52 38.29
C ALA A 644 7.78 17.85 37.63
N ALA A 645 8.57 18.70 38.34
CA ALA A 645 8.98 20.00 37.82
C ALA A 645 9.85 19.93 36.55
N ALA A 646 10.69 18.89 36.43
CA ALA A 646 11.50 18.68 35.22
C ALA A 646 10.65 18.21 34.03
N LEU A 647 9.65 17.36 34.30
CA LEU A 647 8.66 16.94 33.34
C LEU A 647 7.78 18.11 32.87
N ASP A 648 7.31 18.96 33.79
CA ASP A 648 6.55 20.16 33.43
C ASP A 648 7.35 21.06 32.49
N ALA A 649 8.60 21.37 32.84
CA ALA A 649 9.47 22.19 31.99
C ALA A 649 9.78 21.55 30.63
N LEU A 650 9.89 20.24 30.56
CA LEU A 650 10.08 19.50 29.30
C LEU A 650 8.82 19.56 28.46
N VAL A 651 7.66 19.28 29.04
CA VAL A 651 6.36 19.30 28.35
C VAL A 651 6.03 20.70 27.83
N ASP A 652 6.33 21.76 28.63
CA ASP A 652 6.13 23.13 28.15
C ASP A 652 6.99 23.45 26.93
N ARG A 653 8.27 23.05 26.89
CA ARG A 653 9.15 23.22 25.73
C ARG A 653 8.65 22.45 24.51
N LEU A 654 8.23 21.21 24.71
CA LEU A 654 7.68 20.41 23.63
C LEU A 654 6.37 21.00 23.08
N GLY A 655 5.52 21.52 23.96
CA GLY A 655 4.30 22.22 23.58
C GLY A 655 4.55 23.50 22.77
N ASP A 656 5.58 24.26 23.14
CA ASP A 656 5.99 25.45 22.38
C ASP A 656 6.57 25.08 21.00
N ALA A 657 7.31 23.97 20.93
CA ALA A 657 7.82 23.44 19.64
C ALA A 657 6.68 22.95 18.73
N CYS A 658 5.61 22.41 19.27
CA CYS A 658 4.48 21.87 18.51
C CYS A 658 3.66 22.95 17.75
N ARG A 659 3.66 24.24 18.14
CA ARG A 659 2.96 25.36 17.46
C ARG A 659 1.53 25.06 16.96
N ILE A 660 0.80 24.18 17.62
CA ILE A 660 -0.51 23.69 17.14
C ILE A 660 -1.59 24.78 17.14
N ALA A 661 -1.43 25.83 17.94
CA ALA A 661 -2.31 26.99 17.90
C ALA A 661 -2.32 27.67 16.50
N GLU A 662 -1.17 27.68 15.81
CA GLU A 662 -1.06 28.20 14.44
C GLU A 662 -1.90 27.38 13.45
N ALA A 663 -1.97 26.05 13.61
CA ALA A 663 -2.79 25.19 12.77
C ALA A 663 -4.30 25.52 12.88
N ASN A 664 -4.78 25.87 14.08
CA ASN A 664 -6.14 26.36 14.25
C ASN A 664 -6.36 27.71 13.56
N ALA A 665 -5.40 28.64 13.73
CA ALA A 665 -5.48 29.97 13.12
C ALA A 665 -5.47 29.89 11.59
N ASN A 666 -4.66 29.01 11.02
CA ASN A 666 -4.60 28.78 9.58
C ASN A 666 -5.93 28.24 9.04
N MET A 667 -6.54 27.27 9.71
CA MET A 667 -7.84 26.74 9.32
C MET A 667 -8.96 27.77 9.46
N ASP A 668 -8.96 28.55 10.55
CA ASP A 668 -9.91 29.65 10.75
C ASP A 668 -9.77 30.70 9.62
N ALA A 669 -8.53 31.05 9.22
CA ALA A 669 -8.27 31.97 8.11
C ALA A 669 -8.76 31.45 6.76
N VAL A 670 -8.62 30.15 6.51
CA VAL A 670 -9.16 29.53 5.28
C VAL A 670 -10.70 29.63 5.26
N LEU A 671 -11.35 29.30 6.37
CA LEU A 671 -12.82 29.31 6.44
C LEU A 671 -13.44 30.71 6.39
N VAL A 672 -12.69 31.75 6.72
CA VAL A 672 -13.12 33.17 6.60
C VAL A 672 -12.69 33.79 5.24
N SER A 673 -11.93 33.07 4.43
CA SER A 673 -11.41 33.60 3.14
C SER A 673 -12.53 34.00 2.17
N GLU A 674 -12.19 34.91 1.26
CA GLU A 674 -13.10 35.35 0.18
C GLU A 674 -13.63 34.17 -0.64
N ALA A 675 -12.80 33.14 -0.88
CA ALA A 675 -13.21 31.95 -1.59
C ALA A 675 -14.37 31.21 -0.86
N VAL A 676 -14.29 31.05 0.45
CA VAL A 676 -15.37 30.43 1.25
C VAL A 676 -16.60 31.36 1.28
N GLN A 677 -16.41 32.68 1.36
CA GLN A 677 -17.52 33.65 1.33
C GLN A 677 -18.25 33.65 -0.03
N ALA A 678 -17.56 33.30 -1.12
CA ALA A 678 -18.14 33.18 -2.47
C ALA A 678 -18.91 31.87 -2.70
N ILE A 679 -18.80 30.90 -1.81
CA ILE A 679 -19.62 29.68 -1.87
C ILE A 679 -21.09 30.04 -1.63
N GLU A 680 -21.99 29.40 -2.38
CA GLU A 680 -23.42 29.51 -2.21
C GLU A 680 -23.79 29.34 -0.70
N PRO A 681 -24.68 30.20 -0.13
CA PRO A 681 -24.91 30.27 1.31
C PRO A 681 -25.28 28.95 1.96
N HIS A 682 -26.09 28.11 1.28
CA HIS A 682 -26.48 26.80 1.82
C HIS A 682 -25.28 25.84 1.89
N CYS A 683 -24.47 25.76 0.83
CA CYS A 683 -23.26 24.95 0.75
C CYS A 683 -22.19 25.45 1.75
N ARG A 684 -22.04 26.77 1.89
CA ARG A 684 -21.15 27.38 2.90
C ARG A 684 -21.58 27.03 4.32
N ARG A 685 -22.89 27.10 4.61
CA ARG A 685 -23.43 26.70 5.93
C ARG A 685 -23.13 25.24 6.22
N GLN A 686 -23.30 24.34 5.25
CA GLN A 686 -22.96 22.93 5.43
C GLN A 686 -21.48 22.74 5.79
N LEU A 687 -20.56 23.40 5.09
CA LEU A 687 -19.12 23.34 5.35
C LEU A 687 -18.75 23.88 6.75
N LEU A 688 -19.34 25.01 7.14
CA LEU A 688 -19.12 25.62 8.44
C LEU A 688 -19.72 24.78 9.58
N THR A 689 -20.90 24.19 9.37
CA THR A 689 -21.49 23.25 10.31
C THR A 689 -20.59 22.03 10.52
N ALA A 690 -19.96 21.53 9.47
CA ALA A 690 -19.00 20.45 9.60
C ALA A 690 -17.81 20.82 10.49
N TYR A 691 -17.31 22.04 10.38
CA TYR A 691 -16.19 22.52 11.20
C TYR A 691 -16.59 22.80 12.66
N LEU A 692 -17.69 23.55 12.86
CA LEU A 692 -18.15 23.99 14.18
C LEU A 692 -18.80 22.86 14.99
N GLY A 693 -19.49 21.93 14.32
CA GLY A 693 -20.17 20.81 14.93
C GLY A 693 -19.36 19.53 15.01
N TYR A 694 -18.10 19.53 14.54
CA TYR A 694 -17.28 18.32 14.46
C TYR A 694 -17.12 17.61 15.80
N PHE A 695 -17.01 18.33 16.91
CA PHE A 695 -16.89 17.75 18.22
C PHE A 695 -18.02 16.75 18.55
N TYR A 696 -19.25 17.02 18.09
CA TYR A 696 -20.38 16.11 18.25
C TYR A 696 -20.20 14.82 17.45
N TRP A 697 -19.81 14.95 16.19
CA TRP A 697 -19.48 13.78 15.36
C TRP A 697 -18.26 13.02 15.88
N ASP A 698 -17.26 13.69 16.42
CA ASP A 698 -16.08 13.04 17.02
C ASP A 698 -16.46 12.12 18.18
N VAL A 699 -17.47 12.51 18.98
CA VAL A 699 -18.03 11.65 20.04
C VAL A 699 -18.59 10.34 19.47
N ILE A 700 -19.25 10.40 18.33
CA ILE A 700 -19.88 9.24 17.67
C ILE A 700 -18.83 8.41 16.93
N LEU A 701 -17.95 9.08 16.16
CA LEU A 701 -17.04 8.45 15.21
C LEU A 701 -15.81 7.85 15.91
N ARG A 702 -15.27 8.54 16.88
CA ARG A 702 -13.98 8.18 17.49
C ARG A 702 -13.92 6.80 18.14
N PRO A 703 -14.90 6.35 18.95
CA PRO A 703 -14.85 5.00 19.51
C PRO A 703 -14.79 3.91 18.43
N ALA A 704 -15.48 4.15 17.32
CA ALA A 704 -15.48 3.21 16.19
C ALA A 704 -14.18 3.27 15.37
N LEU A 705 -13.63 4.47 15.16
CA LEU A 705 -12.34 4.67 14.47
C LEU A 705 -11.18 4.09 15.30
N GLY A 706 -11.18 4.26 16.61
CA GLY A 706 -10.20 3.68 17.52
C GLY A 706 -10.23 2.15 17.51
N ALA A 707 -11.42 1.54 17.53
CA ALA A 707 -11.59 0.10 17.43
C ALA A 707 -11.09 -0.50 16.09
N LEU A 708 -11.00 0.32 15.05
CA LEU A 708 -10.48 -0.07 13.74
C LEU A 708 -8.98 0.23 13.54
N ALA A 709 -8.32 0.80 14.53
CA ALA A 709 -6.95 1.32 14.44
C ALA A 709 -6.74 2.26 13.24
N LEU A 710 -7.79 3.06 12.91
CA LEU A 710 -7.82 3.91 11.72
C LEU A 710 -7.15 5.27 11.91
N GLY A 711 -6.80 5.62 13.13
CA GLY A 711 -6.27 6.95 13.42
C GLY A 711 -7.16 8.07 12.87
N SER A 712 -6.55 9.04 12.21
CA SER A 712 -7.21 10.20 11.58
C SER A 712 -7.45 10.04 10.07
N GLY A 713 -7.39 8.82 9.55
CA GLY A 713 -7.55 8.53 8.10
C GLY A 713 -8.94 8.85 7.55
N PRO A 714 -9.07 8.96 6.21
CA PRO A 714 -10.35 9.23 5.56
C PRO A 714 -11.34 8.09 5.76
N LEU A 715 -12.65 8.44 5.80
CA LEU A 715 -13.76 7.48 5.90
C LEU A 715 -14.04 6.81 4.55
N GLU A 716 -13.10 6.01 4.05
CA GLU A 716 -13.19 5.39 2.74
C GLU A 716 -13.24 3.87 2.82
N GLU A 717 -14.05 3.27 1.96
CA GLU A 717 -14.12 1.82 1.83
C GLU A 717 -12.96 1.34 0.95
N VAL A 718 -12.44 0.16 1.24
CA VAL A 718 -11.46 -0.54 0.41
C VAL A 718 -12.19 -1.59 -0.40
N LEU A 719 -12.35 -1.36 -1.69
CA LEU A 719 -12.93 -2.33 -2.61
C LEU A 719 -11.87 -3.37 -2.99
N ILE A 720 -12.30 -4.63 -3.11
CA ILE A 720 -11.39 -5.74 -3.38
C ILE A 720 -11.68 -6.26 -4.78
N ASP A 721 -10.63 -6.29 -5.60
CA ASP A 721 -10.66 -6.84 -6.94
C ASP A 721 -9.60 -7.93 -7.10
N ARG A 722 -9.83 -8.86 -8.03
CA ARG A 722 -8.87 -9.89 -8.39
C ARG A 722 -8.58 -9.85 -9.88
N ILE A 723 -7.30 -10.08 -10.23
CA ILE A 723 -6.90 -10.41 -11.59
C ILE A 723 -6.33 -11.81 -11.58
N SER A 724 -7.03 -12.72 -12.24
CA SER A 724 -6.65 -14.12 -12.40
C SER A 724 -7.09 -14.64 -13.77
N PRO A 725 -6.57 -15.78 -14.22
CA PRO A 725 -7.01 -16.40 -15.47
C PRO A 725 -8.51 -16.71 -15.54
N HIS A 726 -9.17 -16.82 -14.40
CA HIS A 726 -10.60 -17.14 -14.32
C HIS A 726 -11.51 -15.91 -14.35
N ASP A 727 -10.97 -14.72 -14.20
CA ASP A 727 -11.76 -13.48 -14.07
C ASP A 727 -11.94 -12.74 -15.39
N ALA A 728 -11.14 -13.10 -16.42
CA ALA A 728 -11.18 -12.55 -17.76
C ALA A 728 -11.70 -13.62 -18.72
N THR A 729 -12.88 -13.43 -19.28
CA THR A 729 -13.61 -14.49 -20.01
C THR A 729 -13.92 -14.16 -21.47
N LEU A 730 -13.64 -12.95 -21.93
CA LEU A 730 -14.03 -12.51 -23.28
C LEU A 730 -13.33 -13.30 -24.40
N LEU A 731 -12.08 -13.70 -24.20
CA LEU A 731 -11.28 -14.45 -25.19
C LEU A 731 -11.22 -15.96 -24.90
N VAL A 732 -11.75 -16.40 -23.75
CA VAL A 732 -11.75 -17.80 -23.36
C VAL A 732 -13.10 -18.42 -23.72
N THR A 733 -13.13 -19.25 -24.74
CA THR A 733 -14.30 -20.09 -25.08
C THR A 733 -14.56 -21.09 -23.96
N ALA A 734 -15.84 -21.41 -23.72
CA ALA A 734 -16.45 -22.13 -22.59
C ALA A 734 -15.85 -23.50 -22.18
N GLY A 735 -14.56 -23.52 -21.87
CA GLY A 735 -13.80 -24.69 -21.46
C GLY A 735 -12.91 -24.52 -20.21
N GLY A 736 -12.91 -23.35 -19.60
CA GLY A 736 -12.26 -23.09 -18.31
C GLY A 736 -10.94 -22.31 -18.39
N GLY A 737 -10.88 -21.16 -17.73
CA GLY A 737 -9.71 -20.26 -17.68
C GLY A 737 -8.44 -20.87 -17.03
N GLY A 738 -8.53 -21.99 -16.30
CA GLY A 738 -7.37 -22.64 -15.69
C GLY A 738 -6.43 -23.35 -16.65
N ALA A 739 -6.94 -23.82 -17.79
CA ALA A 739 -6.15 -24.51 -18.83
C ALA A 739 -5.35 -23.55 -19.73
N VAL A 740 -5.43 -22.23 -19.53
CA VAL A 740 -4.84 -21.22 -20.41
C VAL A 740 -3.36 -20.99 -20.11
N LEU A 741 -2.94 -21.11 -18.84
CA LEU A 741 -1.55 -20.88 -18.44
C LEU A 741 -0.73 -22.17 -18.53
N ALA A 742 0.32 -22.16 -19.36
CA ALA A 742 1.23 -23.28 -19.55
C ALA A 742 2.26 -23.44 -18.41
N GLY A 743 2.56 -22.36 -17.69
CA GLY A 743 3.49 -22.35 -16.56
C GLY A 743 3.02 -23.13 -15.34
N THR A 744 1.73 -23.48 -15.25
CA THR A 744 1.17 -24.34 -14.19
C THR A 744 1.74 -25.75 -14.20
N ALA A 745 2.22 -26.23 -15.33
CA ALA A 745 2.85 -27.53 -15.47
C ALA A 745 4.08 -27.68 -14.55
N PHE A 746 4.42 -28.92 -14.17
CA PHE A 746 5.57 -29.23 -13.30
C PHE A 746 5.54 -28.48 -11.95
N ALA A 747 4.41 -28.45 -11.30
CA ALA A 747 4.23 -27.77 -10.01
C ALA A 747 4.57 -26.26 -10.06
N GLY A 748 4.26 -25.60 -11.17
CA GLY A 748 4.51 -24.17 -11.37
C GLY A 748 5.89 -23.82 -11.95
N PHE A 749 6.71 -24.81 -12.35
CA PHE A 749 8.01 -24.60 -12.98
C PHE A 749 7.97 -24.64 -14.52
N GLY A 750 6.80 -24.88 -15.13
CA GLY A 750 6.63 -25.07 -16.57
C GLY A 750 7.22 -23.95 -17.42
N GLY A 751 7.07 -22.70 -17.02
CA GLY A 751 7.64 -21.55 -17.71
C GLY A 751 9.18 -21.52 -17.70
N PHE A 752 9.85 -22.06 -16.68
CA PHE A 752 11.32 -22.15 -16.69
C PHE A 752 11.85 -23.27 -17.59
N LEU A 753 10.98 -24.18 -18.01
CA LEU A 753 11.33 -25.32 -18.84
C LEU A 753 10.99 -25.11 -20.34
N SER A 754 10.09 -24.19 -20.68
CA SER A 754 9.63 -23.94 -22.04
C SER A 754 9.56 -22.46 -22.38
N SER A 755 10.18 -22.05 -23.48
CA SER A 755 10.04 -20.68 -24.01
C SER A 755 8.62 -20.41 -24.51
N ALA A 756 7.97 -21.40 -25.14
CA ALA A 756 6.59 -21.28 -25.59
C ALA A 756 5.62 -21.08 -24.40
N ALA A 757 5.87 -21.75 -23.26
CA ALA A 757 5.08 -21.55 -22.05
C ALA A 757 5.25 -20.12 -21.48
N ARG A 758 6.49 -19.57 -21.48
CA ARG A 758 6.74 -18.19 -21.04
C ARG A 758 6.02 -17.18 -21.93
N GLU A 759 6.14 -17.32 -23.24
CA GLU A 759 5.47 -16.42 -24.19
C GLU A 759 3.94 -16.52 -24.11
N ASN A 760 3.40 -17.73 -23.93
CA ASN A 760 1.98 -17.96 -23.70
C ASN A 760 1.49 -17.20 -22.45
N ASP A 761 2.13 -17.43 -21.31
CA ASP A 761 1.69 -16.86 -20.02
C ASP A 761 1.85 -15.33 -19.99
N TYR A 762 2.92 -14.82 -20.60
CA TYR A 762 3.11 -13.37 -20.76
C TYR A 762 1.98 -12.72 -21.55
N LEU A 763 1.65 -13.29 -22.73
CA LEU A 763 0.59 -12.75 -23.57
C LEU A 763 -0.76 -12.77 -22.88
N TRP A 764 -1.13 -13.89 -22.24
CA TRP A 764 -2.35 -13.96 -21.46
C TRP A 764 -2.38 -13.00 -20.30
N GLY A 765 -1.25 -12.77 -19.62
CA GLY A 765 -1.13 -11.76 -18.59
C GLY A 765 -1.51 -10.37 -19.06
N ARG A 766 -1.04 -9.96 -20.25
CA ARG A 766 -1.41 -8.68 -20.87
C ARG A 766 -2.90 -8.60 -21.21
N LEU A 767 -3.42 -9.63 -21.90
CA LEU A 767 -4.82 -9.66 -22.35
C LEU A 767 -5.81 -9.64 -21.16
N HIS A 768 -5.58 -10.48 -20.15
CA HIS A 768 -6.42 -10.51 -18.97
C HIS A 768 -6.35 -9.18 -18.19
N ALA A 769 -5.17 -8.58 -18.10
CA ALA A 769 -5.02 -7.27 -17.48
C ALA A 769 -5.81 -6.20 -18.25
N ALA A 770 -5.70 -6.13 -19.56
CA ALA A 770 -6.42 -5.14 -20.35
C ALA A 770 -7.94 -5.26 -20.18
N GLU A 771 -8.48 -6.48 -20.21
CA GLU A 771 -9.91 -6.73 -19.97
C GLU A 771 -10.36 -6.23 -18.60
N ARG A 772 -9.61 -6.61 -17.55
CA ARG A 772 -9.95 -6.29 -16.16
C ARG A 772 -9.75 -4.82 -15.84
N LEU A 773 -8.65 -4.20 -16.27
CA LEU A 773 -8.35 -2.80 -15.99
C LEU A 773 -9.34 -1.84 -16.67
N ILE A 774 -9.77 -2.12 -17.91
CA ILE A 774 -10.84 -1.33 -18.57
C ILE A 774 -12.12 -1.38 -17.73
N GLY A 775 -12.51 -2.55 -17.25
CA GLY A 775 -13.69 -2.70 -16.38
C GLY A 775 -13.54 -2.00 -15.04
N LEU A 776 -12.35 -2.10 -14.40
CA LEU A 776 -12.04 -1.44 -13.14
C LEU A 776 -12.08 0.09 -13.25
N VAL A 777 -11.46 0.64 -14.27
CA VAL A 777 -11.41 2.09 -14.54
C VAL A 777 -12.82 2.63 -14.82
N ALA A 778 -13.59 1.93 -15.67
CA ALA A 778 -14.97 2.31 -15.95
C ALA A 778 -15.88 2.21 -14.71
N GLY A 779 -15.70 1.18 -13.89
CA GLY A 779 -16.46 0.97 -12.64
C GLY A 779 -16.20 2.03 -11.55
N ALA A 780 -15.14 2.84 -11.67
CA ALA A 780 -14.92 3.99 -10.80
C ALA A 780 -15.87 5.16 -11.08
N VAL A 781 -16.57 5.15 -12.21
CA VAL A 781 -17.55 6.17 -12.62
C VAL A 781 -18.94 5.56 -12.60
N SER A 782 -19.83 6.12 -11.79
CA SER A 782 -21.21 5.66 -11.65
C SER A 782 -22.18 6.76 -12.11
N GLY A 783 -23.36 6.36 -12.61
CA GLY A 783 -24.45 7.28 -12.94
C GLY A 783 -24.58 7.61 -14.42
N PRO A 784 -25.40 8.62 -14.77
CA PRO A 784 -25.66 9.02 -16.15
C PRO A 784 -24.35 9.46 -16.83
N GLY A 785 -23.99 8.84 -17.96
CA GLY A 785 -22.76 9.13 -18.69
C GLY A 785 -21.62 8.14 -18.45
N ALA A 786 -21.80 7.11 -17.59
CA ALA A 786 -20.89 5.96 -17.56
C ALA A 786 -20.93 5.23 -18.91
N PRO A 787 -19.80 4.69 -19.42
CA PRO A 787 -19.78 3.92 -20.65
C PRO A 787 -20.65 2.67 -20.52
N ASP A 788 -21.39 2.36 -21.60
CA ASP A 788 -22.16 1.12 -21.65
C ASP A 788 -21.26 -0.09 -22.00
N GLU A 789 -21.82 -1.29 -21.94
CA GLU A 789 -21.05 -2.52 -22.19
C GLU A 789 -20.58 -2.63 -23.64
N ALA A 790 -21.30 -2.02 -24.59
CA ALA A 790 -20.87 -2.00 -26.00
C ALA A 790 -19.64 -1.10 -26.19
N GLU A 791 -19.63 0.08 -25.56
CA GLU A 791 -18.47 0.98 -25.55
C GLU A 791 -17.28 0.30 -24.86
N LEU A 792 -17.48 -0.38 -23.72
CA LEU A 792 -16.43 -1.09 -23.00
C LEU A 792 -15.87 -2.25 -23.82
N ARG A 793 -16.72 -2.98 -24.53
CA ARG A 793 -16.31 -4.04 -25.45
C ARG A 793 -15.44 -3.49 -26.59
N ALA A 794 -15.78 -2.34 -27.15
CA ALA A 794 -14.98 -1.68 -28.16
C ALA A 794 -13.59 -1.27 -27.64
N PHE A 795 -13.48 -0.74 -26.41
CA PHE A 795 -12.19 -0.44 -25.78
C PHE A 795 -11.37 -1.70 -25.54
N ARG A 796 -11.98 -2.79 -25.04
CA ARG A 796 -11.30 -4.07 -24.83
C ARG A 796 -10.78 -4.64 -26.16
N LYS A 797 -11.60 -4.60 -27.21
CA LYS A 797 -11.19 -5.04 -28.56
C LYS A 797 -9.96 -4.29 -29.07
N ARG A 798 -9.99 -2.94 -29.01
CA ARG A 798 -8.83 -2.10 -29.39
C ARG A 798 -7.59 -2.43 -28.56
N ALA A 799 -7.73 -2.65 -27.27
CA ALA A 799 -6.61 -3.01 -26.40
C ALA A 799 -6.02 -4.37 -26.78
N PHE A 800 -6.86 -5.36 -27.08
CA PHE A 800 -6.41 -6.68 -27.53
C PHE A 800 -5.69 -6.60 -28.87
N GLU A 801 -6.21 -5.87 -29.85
CA GLU A 801 -5.59 -5.62 -31.14
C GLU A 801 -4.20 -4.97 -30.94
N ALA A 802 -4.11 -3.92 -30.14
CA ALA A 802 -2.86 -3.23 -29.83
C ALA A 802 -1.81 -4.17 -29.20
N ILE A 803 -2.23 -5.03 -28.24
CA ILE A 803 -1.34 -6.02 -27.62
C ILE A 803 -0.84 -7.04 -28.64
N LEU A 804 -1.74 -7.60 -29.47
CA LEU A 804 -1.37 -8.62 -30.44
C LEU A 804 -0.45 -8.06 -31.54
N ASP A 805 -0.61 -6.78 -31.90
CA ASP A 805 0.25 -6.13 -32.89
C ASP A 805 1.63 -5.79 -32.32
N GLU A 806 1.68 -5.28 -31.08
CA GLU A 806 2.94 -4.99 -30.37
C GLU A 806 3.78 -6.25 -30.16
N GLU A 807 3.15 -7.35 -29.77
CA GLU A 807 3.85 -8.58 -29.41
C GLU A 807 4.12 -9.53 -30.60
N ALA A 808 3.55 -9.30 -31.79
CA ALA A 808 3.71 -10.15 -32.93
C ALA A 808 5.17 -10.37 -33.34
N ALA A 809 6.01 -9.36 -33.25
CA ALA A 809 7.43 -9.45 -33.56
C ALA A 809 8.28 -10.10 -32.47
N ARG A 810 7.81 -10.04 -31.23
CA ARG A 810 8.55 -10.51 -30.03
C ARG A 810 8.26 -11.99 -29.75
N LEU A 811 7.00 -12.42 -29.83
CA LEU A 811 6.56 -13.76 -29.46
C LEU A 811 6.65 -14.72 -30.66
N GLN A 812 7.76 -15.41 -30.76
CA GLN A 812 8.05 -16.27 -31.90
C GLN A 812 7.79 -17.76 -31.65
N ALA A 813 7.71 -18.14 -30.36
CA ALA A 813 7.47 -19.54 -30.00
C ALA A 813 5.97 -19.92 -30.01
N VAL A 814 5.05 -18.94 -30.11
CA VAL A 814 3.59 -19.16 -30.01
C VAL A 814 2.79 -18.60 -31.23
N PRO A 815 3.22 -18.77 -32.50
CA PRO A 815 2.54 -18.16 -33.63
C PRO A 815 1.09 -18.66 -33.82
N ALA A 816 0.83 -19.93 -33.49
CA ALA A 816 -0.51 -20.52 -33.58
C ALA A 816 -1.49 -19.89 -32.55
N LEU A 817 -0.99 -19.55 -31.35
CA LEU A 817 -1.78 -18.85 -30.34
C LEU A 817 -2.11 -17.44 -30.84
N LEU A 818 -1.15 -16.69 -31.37
CA LEU A 818 -1.37 -15.35 -31.91
C LEU A 818 -2.43 -15.34 -33.03
N ALA A 819 -2.36 -16.29 -33.95
CA ALA A 819 -3.34 -16.41 -35.02
C ALA A 819 -4.75 -16.73 -34.52
N ARG A 820 -4.87 -17.64 -33.53
CA ARG A 820 -6.13 -17.99 -32.88
C ARG A 820 -6.74 -16.79 -32.13
N LEU A 821 -5.91 -16.05 -31.36
CA LEU A 821 -6.36 -14.89 -30.61
C LEU A 821 -6.80 -13.75 -31.54
N ARG A 822 -6.09 -13.49 -32.63
CA ARG A 822 -6.51 -12.52 -33.66
C ARG A 822 -7.88 -12.86 -34.24
N ALA A 823 -8.15 -14.13 -34.55
CA ALA A 823 -9.44 -14.57 -35.01
C ALA A 823 -10.54 -14.37 -33.95
N ALA A 824 -10.24 -14.68 -32.67
CA ALA A 824 -11.19 -14.47 -31.59
C ALA A 824 -11.50 -12.97 -31.36
N VAL A 825 -10.50 -12.10 -31.41
CA VAL A 825 -10.67 -10.65 -31.28
C VAL A 825 -11.45 -10.06 -32.46
N ALA A 826 -11.24 -10.56 -33.67
CA ALA A 826 -12.01 -10.14 -34.84
C ALA A 826 -13.51 -10.47 -34.69
N ALA A 827 -13.83 -11.58 -34.02
CA ALA A 827 -15.21 -12.02 -33.77
C ALA A 827 -15.91 -11.26 -32.61
N LEU A 828 -15.18 -10.50 -31.75
CA LEU A 828 -15.73 -9.60 -30.73
C LEU A 828 -16.38 -8.36 -31.39
#